data_468ad89c15ab86f69149ff78fc731e57
#
_entry.id   468ad89c15ab86f69149ff78fc731e57
#
_cell.length_a   1.000
_cell.length_b   1.000
_cell.length_c   1.000
_cell.angle_alpha   90.00
_cell.angle_beta   90.00
_cell.angle_gamma   90.00
#
_symmetry.space_group_name_H-M   'P 1'
#
loop_
_entity.id
_entity.type
_entity.pdbx_description
1 polymer ?
#
loop_
_entity_poly.entity_id
_entity_poly.type
_entity_poly.pdbx_seq_one_letter_code
_entity_poly.pdbx_strand_id
1 'polypeptide(L)'
;MKTEFYDFIKIDKNYKYKNGDFSAANGECLTAEERIEFLKAYSDFLEKKNGYEMPEKAVSDEETERLAAALKYKIAHKIRKRIRVDEMAAETYEKPENFSSWQFYHGVSEKNGELTFSDGVIPPVPCAKYEFECEKLTSFAFSFVLPEEYIDEEKKNGKVIPLTTDTGRIIELRRGVTEMLKLQIYRNGEIHARVGIPDPYHHRNFKLGDFKVDERNTVLIDLYEDFYEVKFNGTPAGRFEFTNKAMPDTLFISGGMHPVCKWSFKPESLTADGKTTTDFFKVAEPKEEGKQNLGRVELPFKIGGAKNKDKIIELSEKFVYDGGRAVLNIGSLDPCGKVYINEKFAFETDGFLKGEKDITKFLKTGENELKLLVYPRAPEINYSWHRNKDPYIAWLARDVYIDILPEGYIRDLVVKTVGISGNKVKAEISFKTVNFKKGLKTKIYLAKSPCGEEEVIFEGDAAESFETETEFGANLWTCENPALYTVRVELIENGNPVDDEICETGFRIIEQKNGDILLNGKKILLNGALWMQFLPPYENIVLSHICPTTKEIVWQAAMTKALNGNVARFHMLGYGNNDPRFAEVCDRLGLMNIWTTRLIDSAETIDVKNGWRAGKIYAEQMQEVINHPSIIMWEGSNEFHSSRAVLDKMYDEFVKTVKAADDTRLICPCSHLYYGGGLYGNKGFYYQDDGKFNQDFEPCESSFGWKDENVVRSSHNYEILLGYGNRWDIFREQAWKSQPALFKSKDHAYIISEFAIVGRQDNRTKEAEIYHKDDSYELADEKRAFGEAYEKLDFKLSQAYQALCAYNTVKYMRYLGADGLMWCSLSGGANDGSYIKPPIDFYGYKKQAFYALKEGFAETICFDKKAEVAYNGKYVCEPVLTGAEKGKTYNVKMEIKNQSGEVVCERGFAVKATAFTFDLEPFAVDLKNGYYSVEYLVEA
;
A
#
# COMPACT_ATOMS: atom_id res chain seq x y z
N MET A 1 -5.85 -20.47 26.42
CA MET A 1 -4.82 -19.88 25.55
C MET A 1 -3.55 -19.78 26.35
N LYS A 2 -2.41 -20.13 25.77
CA LYS A 2 -1.11 -20.10 26.43
C LYS A 2 -0.21 -19.18 25.60
N THR A 3 0.28 -18.09 26.19
CA THR A 3 1.15 -17.12 25.52
C THR A 3 2.44 -16.92 26.32
N GLU A 4 3.52 -16.73 25.59
CA GLU A 4 4.85 -16.51 26.15
C GLU A 4 5.36 -15.14 25.72
N PHE A 5 6.05 -14.46 26.63
CA PHE A 5 6.75 -13.21 26.37
C PHE A 5 7.95 -13.11 27.31
N TYR A 6 8.90 -12.23 27.04
CA TYR A 6 10.08 -12.08 27.90
C TYR A 6 10.59 -10.64 27.93
N ASP A 7 11.37 -10.34 28.96
CA ASP A 7 12.28 -9.20 29.02
C ASP A 7 13.72 -9.70 29.15
N PHE A 8 14.70 -8.94 28.70
CA PHE A 8 16.11 -9.25 28.85
C PHE A 8 16.81 -8.08 29.53
N ILE A 9 17.51 -8.38 30.65
CA ILE A 9 18.06 -7.36 31.52
C ILE A 9 19.54 -7.63 31.83
N LYS A 10 20.28 -6.56 32.12
CA LYS A 10 21.66 -6.60 32.67
C LYS A 10 21.63 -6.12 34.10
N ILE A 11 22.19 -6.90 34.99
CA ILE A 11 22.44 -6.50 36.39
C ILE A 11 23.91 -6.13 36.55
N ASP A 12 24.17 -4.90 36.99
CA ASP A 12 25.50 -4.42 37.31
C ASP A 12 25.43 -3.60 38.60
N LYS A 13 25.98 -4.18 39.70
CA LYS A 13 25.99 -3.55 41.02
C LYS A 13 26.83 -2.30 41.10
N ASN A 14 27.73 -2.11 40.16
CA ASN A 14 28.56 -0.92 40.06
C ASN A 14 27.97 0.21 39.22
N TYR A 15 26.90 -0.09 38.48
CA TYR A 15 26.21 0.89 37.64
C TYR A 15 25.41 1.87 38.52
N LYS A 16 25.78 3.14 38.48
CA LYS A 16 25.13 4.18 39.27
C LYS A 16 24.00 4.83 38.49
N TYR A 17 22.86 4.20 38.46
CA TYR A 17 21.64 4.83 37.94
C TYR A 17 21.06 5.80 38.99
N LYS A 18 20.87 7.03 38.63
CA LYS A 18 20.17 8.00 39.51
C LYS A 18 18.68 7.75 39.45
N ASN A 19 18.14 7.31 40.58
CA ASN A 19 16.72 6.99 40.80
C ASN A 19 15.73 7.88 40.03
N GLY A 20 14.94 7.23 39.19
CA GLY A 20 13.62 7.68 38.78
C GLY A 20 13.55 8.91 37.86
N ASP A 21 14.67 9.53 37.57
CA ASP A 21 14.72 10.69 36.71
C ASP A 21 15.27 10.27 35.34
N PHE A 22 14.36 9.92 34.45
CA PHE A 22 14.64 9.67 33.03
C PHE A 22 15.02 10.96 32.28
N SER A 23 15.23 12.04 32.94
CA SER A 23 15.78 13.27 32.39
C SER A 23 17.25 13.02 32.07
N ALA A 24 17.50 12.69 30.88
CA ALA A 24 18.78 12.33 30.35
C ALA A 24 19.82 13.41 30.26
N ALA A 25 19.57 14.52 30.78
CA ALA A 25 20.54 15.60 30.71
C ALA A 25 21.90 15.26 31.36
N ASN A 26 21.95 14.28 32.26
CA ASN A 26 23.15 13.93 33.00
C ASN A 26 23.29 12.42 33.35
N GLY A 27 22.56 11.51 32.69
CA GLY A 27 22.63 10.08 33.00
C GLY A 27 23.83 9.42 32.36
N GLU A 28 24.48 8.52 33.11
CA GLU A 28 25.50 7.60 32.60
C GLU A 28 24.78 6.55 31.72
N CYS A 29 24.72 6.76 30.40
CA CYS A 29 24.21 5.78 29.43
C CYS A 29 25.27 4.70 29.21
N LEU A 30 24.84 3.48 28.83
CA LEU A 30 25.74 2.45 28.32
C LEU A 30 26.57 3.01 27.17
N THR A 31 27.89 2.78 27.21
CA THR A 31 28.76 3.08 26.06
C THR A 31 28.39 2.22 24.84
N ALA A 32 28.88 2.57 23.68
CA ALA A 32 28.65 1.77 22.46
C ALA A 32 29.20 0.33 22.64
N GLU A 33 30.35 0.17 23.30
CA GLU A 33 30.95 -1.12 23.60
C GLU A 33 30.06 -1.93 24.55
N GLU A 34 29.57 -1.34 25.64
CA GLU A 34 28.66 -2.00 26.57
C GLU A 34 27.34 -2.42 25.93
N ARG A 35 26.83 -1.64 24.96
CA ARG A 35 25.63 -2.00 24.16
C ARG A 35 25.91 -3.20 23.28
N ILE A 36 27.09 -3.28 22.66
CA ILE A 36 27.48 -4.43 21.85
C ILE A 36 27.64 -5.68 22.74
N GLU A 37 28.23 -5.54 23.94
CA GLU A 37 28.30 -6.67 24.89
C GLU A 37 26.92 -7.14 25.34
N PHE A 38 26.00 -6.21 25.57
CA PHE A 38 24.61 -6.54 25.85
C PHE A 38 23.97 -7.29 24.69
N LEU A 39 24.13 -6.80 23.45
CA LEU A 39 23.62 -7.47 22.26
C LEU A 39 24.21 -8.85 22.05
N LYS A 40 25.46 -9.08 22.34
CA LYS A 40 26.08 -10.42 22.30
C LYS A 40 25.36 -11.38 23.22
N ALA A 41 25.19 -10.98 24.49
CA ALA A 41 24.48 -11.80 25.45
C ALA A 41 23.02 -12.03 25.08
N TYR A 42 22.37 -11.03 24.53
CA TYR A 42 21.00 -11.10 24.02
C TYR A 42 20.89 -11.98 22.77
N SER A 43 21.81 -11.88 21.83
CA SER A 43 21.88 -12.73 20.65
C SER A 43 22.06 -14.20 21.02
N ASP A 44 22.96 -14.50 21.99
CA ASP A 44 23.13 -15.85 22.53
C ASP A 44 21.85 -16.40 23.18
N PHE A 45 21.12 -15.54 23.88
CA PHE A 45 19.80 -15.89 24.43
C PHE A 45 18.80 -16.22 23.33
N LEU A 46 18.70 -15.37 22.30
CA LEU A 46 17.79 -15.57 21.17
C LEU A 46 18.13 -16.85 20.37
N GLU A 47 19.41 -17.14 20.18
CA GLU A 47 19.84 -18.38 19.50
C GLU A 47 19.37 -19.62 20.27
N LYS A 48 19.53 -19.62 21.60
CA LYS A 48 19.06 -20.73 22.45
C LYS A 48 17.53 -20.84 22.44
N LYS A 49 16.82 -19.72 22.49
CA LYS A 49 15.36 -19.67 22.56
C LYS A 49 14.71 -20.06 21.23
N ASN A 50 15.21 -19.55 20.13
CA ASN A 50 14.57 -19.61 18.82
C ASN A 50 15.20 -20.64 17.85
N GLY A 51 16.37 -21.20 18.22
CA GLY A 51 17.06 -22.23 17.41
C GLY A 51 17.62 -21.66 16.11
N TYR A 52 18.66 -20.81 16.15
CA TYR A 52 19.17 -20.06 15.00
C TYR A 52 20.30 -20.78 14.22
N GLU A 53 20.43 -22.10 14.29
CA GLU A 53 21.50 -22.80 13.55
C GLU A 53 21.36 -22.66 12.05
N MET A 54 20.12 -22.70 11.54
CA MET A 54 19.80 -22.43 10.14
C MET A 54 18.50 -21.64 10.05
N PRO A 55 18.39 -20.63 9.16
CA PRO A 55 17.17 -19.89 8.99
C PRO A 55 16.05 -20.79 8.46
N GLU A 56 14.86 -20.70 9.07
CA GLU A 56 13.67 -21.43 8.68
C GLU A 56 12.69 -20.50 7.96
N LYS A 57 11.96 -21.04 6.99
CA LYS A 57 10.84 -20.32 6.37
C LYS A 57 9.71 -20.10 7.37
N ALA A 58 9.11 -18.92 7.35
CA ALA A 58 7.94 -18.60 8.18
C ALA A 58 6.71 -19.43 7.76
N VAL A 59 6.57 -19.67 6.47
CA VAL A 59 5.57 -20.55 5.86
C VAL A 59 6.26 -21.38 4.78
N SER A 60 6.01 -22.68 4.72
CA SER A 60 6.60 -23.54 3.70
C SER A 60 5.93 -23.32 2.33
N ASP A 61 6.65 -23.67 1.27
CA ASP A 61 6.11 -23.60 -0.08
C ASP A 61 4.93 -24.57 -0.26
N GLU A 62 5.02 -25.76 0.36
CA GLU A 62 3.95 -26.76 0.37
C GLU A 62 2.67 -26.24 1.05
N GLU A 63 2.81 -25.59 2.18
CA GLU A 63 1.68 -24.99 2.88
C GLU A 63 1.05 -23.85 2.07
N THR A 64 1.86 -23.02 1.41
CA THR A 64 1.37 -21.97 0.51
C THR A 64 0.59 -22.56 -0.67
N GLU A 65 1.11 -23.62 -1.29
CA GLU A 65 0.42 -24.34 -2.39
C GLU A 65 -0.91 -24.92 -1.92
N ARG A 66 -0.89 -25.58 -0.76
CA ARG A 66 -2.09 -26.17 -0.16
C ARG A 66 -3.17 -25.12 0.11
N LEU A 67 -2.80 -24.01 0.71
CA LEU A 67 -3.72 -22.89 0.99
C LEU A 67 -4.23 -22.27 -0.31
N ALA A 68 -3.36 -22.00 -1.28
CA ALA A 68 -3.76 -21.43 -2.56
C ALA A 68 -4.77 -22.33 -3.30
N ALA A 69 -4.54 -23.65 -3.29
CA ALA A 69 -5.47 -24.61 -3.87
C ALA A 69 -6.83 -24.63 -3.14
N ALA A 70 -6.82 -24.59 -1.82
CA ALA A 70 -8.04 -24.59 -1.00
C ALA A 70 -8.89 -23.33 -1.21
N LEU A 71 -8.26 -22.20 -1.52
CA LEU A 71 -8.94 -20.90 -1.72
C LEU A 71 -9.38 -20.68 -3.17
N LYS A 72 -8.94 -21.54 -4.11
CA LYS A 72 -9.25 -21.40 -5.53
C LYS A 72 -10.64 -21.95 -5.85
N TYR A 73 -11.68 -21.26 -5.37
CA TYR A 73 -13.06 -21.52 -5.79
C TYR A 73 -13.71 -20.24 -6.28
N LYS A 74 -14.67 -20.37 -7.19
CA LYS A 74 -15.41 -19.24 -7.74
C LYS A 74 -16.90 -19.46 -7.52
N ILE A 75 -17.56 -18.37 -7.11
CA ILE A 75 -19.01 -18.34 -7.00
C ILE A 75 -19.61 -18.12 -8.38
N ALA A 76 -20.71 -18.80 -8.70
CA ALA A 76 -21.31 -18.74 -10.01
C ALA A 76 -22.76 -18.25 -9.93
N HIS A 77 -23.16 -17.40 -10.86
CA HIS A 77 -24.56 -17.07 -11.13
C HIS A 77 -25.34 -18.34 -11.50
N LYS A 78 -26.59 -18.40 -11.11
CA LYS A 78 -27.51 -19.49 -11.48
C LYS A 78 -28.37 -19.16 -12.71
N ILE A 79 -28.62 -17.87 -12.94
CA ILE A 79 -29.49 -17.36 -13.99
C ILE A 79 -28.69 -16.58 -15.05
N ARG A 80 -27.91 -15.60 -14.60
CA ARG A 80 -27.06 -14.81 -15.50
C ARG A 80 -26.02 -15.71 -16.17
N LYS A 81 -26.01 -15.72 -17.50
CA LYS A 81 -25.00 -16.43 -18.28
C LYS A 81 -23.71 -15.60 -18.28
N ARG A 82 -22.64 -16.20 -17.72
CA ARG A 82 -21.30 -15.63 -17.72
C ARG A 82 -20.34 -16.56 -18.46
N ILE A 83 -19.69 -16.06 -19.50
CA ILE A 83 -18.61 -16.75 -20.22
C ILE A 83 -17.31 -16.31 -19.54
N ARG A 84 -16.64 -17.22 -18.83
CA ARG A 84 -15.35 -16.95 -18.16
C ARG A 84 -14.19 -17.25 -19.11
N VAL A 85 -13.13 -16.47 -18.97
CA VAL A 85 -11.86 -16.68 -19.64
C VAL A 85 -10.81 -16.91 -18.53
N ASP A 86 -10.57 -18.19 -18.22
CA ASP A 86 -9.63 -18.57 -17.15
C ASP A 86 -8.21 -18.83 -17.69
N GLU A 87 -8.07 -19.07 -18.98
CA GLU A 87 -6.80 -19.26 -19.68
C GLU A 87 -6.85 -18.61 -21.06
N MET A 88 -5.69 -18.17 -21.54
CA MET A 88 -5.54 -17.65 -22.90
C MET A 88 -4.31 -18.25 -23.59
N ALA A 89 -4.37 -18.44 -24.89
CA ALA A 89 -3.17 -18.69 -25.69
C ALA A 89 -2.31 -17.43 -25.68
N ALA A 90 -1.01 -17.59 -25.47
CA ALA A 90 -0.08 -16.48 -25.38
C ALA A 90 1.03 -16.60 -26.43
N GLU A 91 1.26 -15.52 -27.15
CA GLU A 91 2.30 -15.40 -28.16
C GLU A 91 3.06 -14.09 -27.97
N THR A 92 4.34 -14.06 -28.33
CA THR A 92 5.12 -12.84 -28.38
C THR A 92 5.66 -12.58 -29.76
N TYR A 93 5.75 -11.33 -30.11
CA TYR A 93 6.33 -10.82 -31.34
C TYR A 93 7.44 -9.84 -31.02
N GLU A 94 8.47 -9.77 -31.88
CA GLU A 94 9.46 -8.71 -31.80
C GLU A 94 8.81 -7.38 -32.25
N LYS A 95 9.13 -6.30 -31.56
CA LYS A 95 8.79 -4.96 -32.04
C LYS A 95 9.53 -4.70 -33.36
N PRO A 96 8.88 -4.11 -34.38
CA PRO A 96 9.56 -3.67 -35.60
C PRO A 96 10.69 -2.68 -35.27
N GLU A 97 11.78 -2.68 -36.04
CA GLU A 97 12.94 -1.80 -35.83
C GLU A 97 12.61 -0.29 -35.73
N ASN A 98 11.48 0.15 -36.24
CA ASN A 98 11.01 1.54 -36.18
C ASN A 98 9.68 1.63 -35.39
N PHE A 99 9.46 0.74 -34.44
CA PHE A 99 8.27 0.76 -33.62
C PHE A 99 8.25 2.04 -32.78
N SER A 100 7.29 2.90 -33.07
CA SER A 100 6.95 4.04 -32.23
C SER A 100 5.48 3.94 -31.84
N SER A 101 5.16 4.23 -30.60
CA SER A 101 3.79 4.20 -30.15
C SER A 101 3.51 5.22 -29.07
N TRP A 102 2.35 5.84 -29.18
CA TRP A 102 1.77 6.65 -28.12
C TRP A 102 0.98 5.77 -27.15
N GLN A 103 1.10 6.10 -25.88
CA GLN A 103 0.18 5.66 -24.84
C GLN A 103 -0.48 6.87 -24.23
N PHE A 104 -1.77 6.82 -24.12
CA PHE A 104 -2.58 7.86 -23.49
C PHE A 104 -3.18 7.30 -22.21
N TYR A 105 -3.00 8.06 -21.13
CA TYR A 105 -3.55 7.74 -19.84
C TYR A 105 -4.57 8.81 -19.45
N HIS A 106 -5.72 8.37 -18.95
CA HIS A 106 -6.77 9.17 -18.34
C HIS A 106 -7.04 10.55 -18.96
N GLY A 107 -7.90 10.57 -19.97
CA GLY A 107 -8.39 11.83 -20.52
C GLY A 107 -7.40 12.55 -21.42
N VAL A 108 -6.41 11.87 -21.96
CA VAL A 108 -5.64 12.35 -23.09
C VAL A 108 -6.29 11.87 -24.38
N SER A 109 -6.48 12.77 -25.31
CA SER A 109 -6.97 12.47 -26.64
C SER A 109 -6.11 13.14 -27.71
N GLU A 110 -6.03 12.51 -28.89
CA GLU A 110 -5.33 13.07 -30.04
C GLU A 110 -6.36 13.54 -31.07
N LYS A 111 -6.09 14.70 -31.66
CA LYS A 111 -6.83 15.19 -32.84
C LYS A 111 -5.91 16.03 -33.73
N ASN A 112 -5.75 15.63 -34.97
CA ASN A 112 -4.95 16.34 -35.97
C ASN A 112 -3.48 16.58 -35.56
N GLY A 113 -2.86 15.61 -34.93
CA GLY A 113 -1.45 15.72 -34.49
C GLY A 113 -1.23 16.50 -33.21
N GLU A 114 -2.28 16.86 -32.49
CA GLU A 114 -2.23 17.59 -31.24
C GLU A 114 -2.88 16.78 -30.11
N LEU A 115 -2.18 16.66 -28.98
CA LEU A 115 -2.68 16.03 -27.78
C LEU A 115 -3.48 17.04 -26.97
N THR A 116 -4.65 16.66 -26.53
CA THR A 116 -5.44 17.41 -25.56
C THR A 116 -5.47 16.63 -24.25
N PHE A 117 -5.01 17.25 -23.20
CA PHE A 117 -5.09 16.73 -21.83
C PHE A 117 -6.38 17.30 -21.23
N SER A 118 -7.25 16.41 -20.79
CA SER A 118 -8.47 16.82 -20.10
C SER A 118 -8.12 17.38 -18.71
N ASP A 119 -9.11 17.95 -18.09
CA ASP A 119 -9.13 18.31 -16.68
C ASP A 119 -9.17 17.07 -15.76
N GLY A 120 -8.65 15.95 -16.20
CA GLY A 120 -8.65 14.69 -15.47
C GLY A 120 -8.00 14.77 -14.11
N VAL A 121 -8.63 14.09 -13.21
CA VAL A 121 -8.61 14.34 -11.76
C VAL A 121 -7.83 13.26 -11.01
N ILE A 122 -7.20 12.30 -11.70
CA ILE A 122 -6.88 11.04 -11.07
C ILE A 122 -5.46 10.61 -11.39
N PRO A 123 -4.70 10.13 -10.37
CA PRO A 123 -3.54 9.31 -10.63
C PRO A 123 -3.94 7.96 -11.30
N PRO A 124 -3.27 7.58 -12.34
CA PRO A 124 -2.21 8.39 -12.93
C PRO A 124 -2.78 9.63 -13.58
N VAL A 125 -2.10 10.74 -13.38
CA VAL A 125 -2.40 12.03 -14.00
C VAL A 125 -2.59 11.84 -15.49
N PRO A 126 -3.42 12.65 -16.18
CA PRO A 126 -3.44 12.67 -17.62
C PRO A 126 -2.02 12.77 -18.14
N CYS A 127 -1.51 11.71 -18.71
CA CYS A 127 -0.17 11.70 -19.26
C CYS A 127 -0.16 10.99 -20.62
N ALA A 128 0.79 11.39 -21.43
CA ALA A 128 1.08 10.78 -22.72
C ALA A 128 2.54 10.35 -22.76
N LYS A 129 2.78 9.20 -23.33
CA LYS A 129 4.09 8.63 -23.49
C LYS A 129 4.30 8.23 -24.94
N TYR A 130 5.38 8.68 -25.51
CA TYR A 130 5.83 8.30 -26.84
C TYR A 130 7.14 7.52 -26.72
N GLU A 131 7.15 6.28 -27.15
CA GLU A 131 8.36 5.46 -27.20
C GLU A 131 8.99 5.51 -28.58
N PHE A 132 10.32 5.61 -28.61
CA PHE A 132 11.12 5.64 -29.83
C PHE A 132 12.48 4.99 -29.56
N GLU A 133 13.16 4.55 -30.61
CA GLU A 133 14.53 4.06 -30.53
C GLU A 133 15.45 4.93 -31.36
N CYS A 134 16.62 5.21 -30.82
CA CYS A 134 17.68 5.92 -31.53
C CYS A 134 19.07 5.63 -30.93
N GLU A 135 20.09 5.67 -31.78
CA GLU A 135 21.49 5.71 -31.34
C GLU A 135 21.92 7.12 -30.91
N LYS A 136 21.35 8.15 -31.58
CA LYS A 136 21.67 9.55 -31.30
C LYS A 136 20.47 10.47 -31.55
N LEU A 137 19.94 11.05 -30.48
CA LEU A 137 18.97 12.16 -30.57
C LEU A 137 19.71 13.49 -30.70
N THR A 138 19.33 14.34 -31.68
CA THR A 138 19.98 15.62 -31.95
C THR A 138 19.09 16.84 -31.75
N SER A 139 17.77 16.71 -31.93
CA SER A 139 16.86 17.82 -31.61
C SER A 139 15.43 17.31 -31.31
N PHE A 140 14.71 18.09 -30.51
CA PHE A 140 13.31 17.89 -30.22
C PHE A 140 12.59 19.23 -30.17
N ALA A 141 11.51 19.38 -30.94
CA ALA A 141 10.67 20.57 -30.94
C ALA A 141 9.23 20.21 -30.59
N PHE A 142 8.60 21.06 -29.80
CA PHE A 142 7.18 20.95 -29.45
C PHE A 142 6.54 22.31 -29.20
N SER A 143 5.23 22.33 -29.17
CA SER A 143 4.47 23.50 -28.78
C SER A 143 3.33 23.15 -27.82
N PHE A 144 2.88 24.12 -27.03
CA PHE A 144 1.79 23.94 -26.08
C PHE A 144 0.93 25.19 -25.93
N VAL A 145 -0.32 24.98 -25.48
CA VAL A 145 -1.25 26.04 -25.09
C VAL A 145 -1.79 25.74 -23.70
N LEU A 146 -1.70 26.73 -22.83
CA LEU A 146 -2.24 26.67 -21.48
C LEU A 146 -3.23 27.81 -21.26
N PRO A 147 -4.44 27.55 -20.72
CA PRO A 147 -5.43 28.58 -20.51
C PRO A 147 -5.11 29.48 -19.30
N GLU A 148 -5.78 30.63 -19.22
CA GLU A 148 -5.61 31.56 -18.10
C GLU A 148 -5.90 30.95 -16.73
N GLU A 149 -6.83 30.00 -16.67
CA GLU A 149 -7.15 29.23 -15.43
C GLU A 149 -5.96 28.41 -14.90
N TYR A 150 -4.95 28.15 -15.72
CA TYR A 150 -3.71 27.52 -15.26
C TYR A 150 -2.92 28.39 -14.33
N ILE A 151 -3.01 29.70 -14.46
CA ILE A 151 -2.26 30.63 -13.62
C ILE A 151 -2.88 30.73 -12.23
N ASP A 152 -2.04 30.67 -11.20
CA ASP A 152 -2.47 30.77 -9.82
C ASP A 152 -3.15 32.13 -9.53
N GLU A 153 -4.27 32.09 -8.81
CA GLU A 153 -5.01 33.30 -8.47
C GLU A 153 -4.23 34.29 -7.61
N GLU A 154 -3.36 33.81 -6.73
CA GLU A 154 -2.49 34.66 -5.95
C GLU A 154 -1.47 35.42 -6.84
N LYS A 155 -0.97 34.75 -7.89
CA LYS A 155 -0.12 35.40 -8.91
C LYS A 155 -0.89 36.46 -9.67
N LYS A 156 -2.14 36.18 -10.08
CA LYS A 156 -3.04 37.16 -10.74
C LYS A 156 -3.26 38.39 -9.85
N ASN A 157 -3.22 38.21 -8.52
CA ASN A 157 -3.34 39.28 -7.54
C ASN A 157 -1.98 39.93 -7.19
N GLY A 158 -0.91 39.65 -7.91
CA GLY A 158 0.39 40.28 -7.75
C GLY A 158 1.27 39.70 -6.65
N LYS A 159 0.90 38.57 -6.04
CA LYS A 159 1.74 37.89 -5.05
C LYS A 159 2.84 37.07 -5.72
N VAL A 160 4.00 37.00 -5.08
CA VAL A 160 5.08 36.07 -5.46
C VAL A 160 4.73 34.68 -4.97
N ILE A 161 4.62 33.72 -5.89
CA ILE A 161 4.36 32.32 -5.57
C ILE A 161 5.70 31.59 -5.57
N PRO A 162 6.03 30.85 -4.48
CA PRO A 162 7.19 29.98 -4.46
C PRO A 162 7.09 28.90 -5.54
N LEU A 163 8.21 28.55 -6.17
CA LEU A 163 8.29 27.38 -7.05
C LEU A 163 8.19 26.12 -6.17
N THR A 164 7.01 25.50 -6.16
CA THR A 164 6.83 24.23 -5.50
C THR A 164 7.02 23.11 -6.52
N THR A 165 7.71 22.04 -6.12
CA THR A 165 8.10 20.94 -7.01
C THR A 165 6.91 20.16 -7.59
N ASP A 166 5.74 20.31 -7.03
CA ASP A 166 4.63 19.37 -7.21
C ASP A 166 3.49 19.86 -8.11
N THR A 167 3.58 21.07 -8.65
CA THR A 167 2.42 21.72 -9.29
C THR A 167 2.62 22.14 -10.76
N GLY A 168 3.56 21.55 -11.48
CA GLY A 168 3.84 21.94 -12.87
C GLY A 168 3.46 20.89 -13.90
N ARG A 169 3.17 21.33 -15.14
CA ARG A 169 3.17 20.44 -16.29
C ARG A 169 4.60 20.01 -16.57
N ILE A 170 4.79 18.74 -16.88
CA ILE A 170 6.13 18.14 -17.01
C ILE A 170 6.29 17.59 -18.42
N ILE A 171 7.42 17.90 -19.05
CA ILE A 171 7.86 17.34 -20.33
C ILE A 171 9.27 16.78 -20.10
N GLU A 172 9.43 15.49 -20.32
CA GLU A 172 10.67 14.78 -20.04
C GLU A 172 11.12 13.92 -21.22
N LEU A 173 12.43 13.90 -21.46
CA LEU A 173 13.07 12.84 -22.22
C LEU A 173 13.70 11.88 -21.22
N ARG A 174 13.36 10.60 -21.36
CA ARG A 174 13.75 9.52 -20.43
C ARG A 174 14.39 8.36 -21.16
N ARG A 175 15.18 7.57 -20.44
CA ARG A 175 15.47 6.19 -20.78
C ARG A 175 14.74 5.27 -19.79
N GLY A 176 13.71 4.62 -20.26
CA GLY A 176 12.79 3.93 -19.38
C GLY A 176 12.15 4.91 -18.39
N VAL A 177 12.45 4.76 -17.10
CA VAL A 177 12.02 5.69 -16.03
C VAL A 177 13.08 6.73 -15.65
N THR A 178 14.29 6.62 -16.20
CA THR A 178 15.40 7.50 -15.84
C THR A 178 15.32 8.81 -16.60
N GLU A 179 15.16 9.90 -15.89
CA GLU A 179 15.15 11.26 -16.43
C GLU A 179 16.50 11.62 -17.03
N MET A 180 16.50 12.11 -18.27
CA MET A 180 17.65 12.69 -18.95
C MET A 180 17.56 14.21 -18.97
N LEU A 181 16.40 14.72 -19.33
CA LEU A 181 16.09 16.14 -19.43
C LEU A 181 14.65 16.35 -18.98
N LYS A 182 14.42 17.40 -18.18
CA LYS A 182 13.11 17.77 -17.69
C LYS A 182 12.83 19.24 -17.85
N LEU A 183 11.71 19.54 -18.48
CA LEU A 183 11.12 20.87 -18.48
C LEU A 183 9.87 20.87 -17.60
N GLN A 184 9.69 21.94 -16.85
CA GLN A 184 8.55 22.11 -15.96
C GLN A 184 7.89 23.46 -16.20
N ILE A 185 6.57 23.44 -16.38
CA ILE A 185 5.76 24.64 -16.63
C ILE A 185 4.99 24.92 -15.33
N TYR A 186 5.28 26.04 -14.69
CA TYR A 186 4.76 26.41 -13.39
C TYR A 186 3.51 27.29 -13.45
N ARG A 187 2.70 27.24 -12.43
CA ARG A 187 1.46 28.05 -12.26
C ARG A 187 1.72 29.54 -12.07
N ASN A 188 2.96 29.94 -11.85
CA ASN A 188 3.36 31.34 -11.80
C ASN A 188 3.55 31.97 -13.20
N GLY A 189 3.30 31.22 -14.27
CA GLY A 189 3.46 31.67 -15.64
C GLY A 189 4.83 31.39 -16.25
N GLU A 190 5.70 30.67 -15.58
CA GLU A 190 7.08 30.45 -16.01
C GLU A 190 7.30 29.01 -16.50
N ILE A 191 8.20 28.85 -17.48
CA ILE A 191 8.76 27.57 -17.88
C ILE A 191 10.23 27.49 -17.43
N HIS A 192 10.62 26.36 -16.86
CA HIS A 192 11.97 26.11 -16.34
C HIS A 192 12.56 24.83 -16.89
N ALA A 193 13.88 24.82 -17.07
CA ALA A 193 14.68 23.61 -17.16
C ALA A 193 15.07 23.16 -15.75
N ARG A 194 14.84 21.90 -15.45
CA ARG A 194 15.28 21.29 -14.19
C ARG A 194 16.58 20.54 -14.44
N VAL A 195 17.62 20.99 -13.78
CA VAL A 195 18.96 20.40 -13.87
C VAL A 195 19.34 19.90 -12.47
N GLY A 196 19.71 18.66 -12.34
CA GLY A 196 20.08 18.10 -11.05
C GLY A 196 21.00 16.91 -11.14
N ILE A 197 21.75 16.69 -10.08
CA ILE A 197 22.40 15.43 -9.79
C ILE A 197 21.26 14.37 -9.64
N PRO A 198 21.51 13.07 -9.91
CA PRO A 198 20.49 12.03 -9.77
C PRO A 198 20.08 11.78 -8.32
N ASP A 199 19.96 12.84 -7.55
CA ASP A 199 19.45 12.94 -6.20
C ASP A 199 18.15 13.77 -6.27
N PRO A 200 16.98 13.21 -5.93
CA PRO A 200 15.72 13.92 -5.99
C PRO A 200 15.67 15.19 -5.12
N TYR A 201 16.64 15.37 -4.24
CA TYR A 201 16.68 16.48 -3.29
C TYR A 201 17.57 17.66 -3.66
N HIS A 202 18.43 17.53 -4.70
CA HIS A 202 19.42 18.56 -5.07
C HIS A 202 19.30 19.01 -6.53
N HIS A 203 18.10 19.36 -6.99
CA HIS A 203 17.90 19.92 -8.32
C HIS A 203 17.86 21.44 -8.29
N ARG A 204 18.28 22.05 -9.40
CA ARG A 204 18.18 23.48 -9.66
C ARG A 204 17.22 23.75 -10.80
N ASN A 205 16.32 24.69 -10.61
CA ASN A 205 15.40 25.15 -11.62
C ASN A 205 15.94 26.43 -12.27
N PHE A 206 16.06 26.43 -13.59
CA PHE A 206 16.50 27.58 -14.37
C PHE A 206 15.35 28.07 -15.23
N LYS A 207 14.93 29.31 -15.01
CA LYS A 207 13.87 29.95 -15.79
C LYS A 207 14.29 30.06 -17.25
N LEU A 208 13.45 29.53 -18.15
CA LEU A 208 13.60 29.65 -19.60
C LEU A 208 12.82 30.87 -20.15
N GLY A 209 11.72 31.23 -19.52
CA GLY A 209 10.91 32.39 -19.89
C GLY A 209 9.53 32.37 -19.27
N ASP A 210 8.74 33.39 -19.59
CA ASP A 210 7.33 33.51 -19.26
C ASP A 210 6.50 33.02 -20.46
N PHE A 211 5.57 32.08 -20.24
CA PHE A 211 4.70 31.63 -21.33
C PHE A 211 3.47 32.52 -21.45
N LYS A 212 2.92 32.57 -22.65
CA LYS A 212 1.71 33.32 -22.98
C LYS A 212 0.50 32.41 -22.78
N VAL A 213 -0.48 32.87 -22.00
CA VAL A 213 -1.76 32.18 -21.82
C VAL A 213 -2.62 32.27 -23.06
N ASP A 214 -3.40 31.22 -23.33
CA ASP A 214 -4.30 31.11 -24.50
C ASP A 214 -3.60 31.27 -25.86
N GLU A 215 -2.28 31.35 -25.88
CA GLU A 215 -1.46 31.43 -27.09
C GLU A 215 -0.54 30.21 -27.22
N ARG A 216 -0.15 29.91 -28.46
CA ARG A 216 0.82 28.81 -28.70
C ARG A 216 2.23 29.24 -28.33
N ASN A 217 2.83 28.50 -27.41
CA ASN A 217 4.20 28.65 -27.01
C ASN A 217 5.04 27.55 -27.65
N THR A 218 6.25 27.85 -28.09
CA THR A 218 7.13 26.93 -28.82
C THR A 218 8.42 26.70 -28.07
N VAL A 219 8.89 25.46 -28.06
CA VAL A 219 10.17 25.05 -27.47
C VAL A 219 10.93 24.24 -28.50
N LEU A 220 12.19 24.60 -28.69
CA LEU A 220 13.17 23.82 -29.47
C LEU A 220 14.33 23.48 -28.56
N ILE A 221 14.71 22.23 -28.54
CA ILE A 221 15.84 21.69 -27.78
C ILE A 221 16.82 21.10 -28.77
N ASP A 222 18.03 21.67 -28.84
CA ASP A 222 19.14 21.15 -29.61
C ASP A 222 20.05 20.36 -28.63
N LEU A 223 20.31 19.07 -28.91
CA LEU A 223 21.06 18.15 -28.03
C LEU A 223 22.46 17.93 -28.59
N TYR A 224 23.45 18.05 -27.73
CA TYR A 224 24.88 17.82 -27.96
C TYR A 224 25.36 16.66 -27.09
N GLU A 225 26.66 16.35 -27.15
CA GLU A 225 27.23 15.22 -26.43
C GLU A 225 27.10 15.34 -24.89
N ASP A 226 27.35 16.55 -24.35
CA ASP A 226 27.41 16.79 -22.90
C ASP A 226 26.37 17.77 -22.40
N PHE A 227 25.63 18.44 -23.26
CA PHE A 227 24.69 19.49 -22.91
C PHE A 227 23.55 19.60 -23.92
N TYR A 228 22.56 20.40 -23.59
CA TYR A 228 21.51 20.80 -24.50
C TYR A 228 21.26 22.32 -24.44
N GLU A 229 20.80 22.86 -25.55
CA GLU A 229 20.40 24.26 -25.65
C GLU A 229 18.89 24.37 -25.89
N VAL A 230 18.26 25.34 -25.24
CA VAL A 230 16.83 25.57 -25.35
C VAL A 230 16.55 26.92 -25.96
N LYS A 231 15.67 26.95 -26.97
CA LYS A 231 15.04 28.16 -27.49
C LYS A 231 13.58 28.13 -27.08
N PHE A 232 13.12 29.20 -26.46
CA PHE A 232 11.74 29.37 -26.05
C PHE A 232 11.11 30.56 -26.81
N ASN A 233 10.00 30.32 -27.51
CA ASN A 233 9.36 31.29 -28.37
C ASN A 233 10.33 31.97 -29.36
N GLY A 234 11.24 31.17 -29.92
CA GLY A 234 12.26 31.61 -30.87
C GLY A 234 13.48 32.31 -30.26
N THR A 235 13.48 32.59 -28.98
CA THR A 235 14.58 33.24 -28.26
C THR A 235 15.48 32.24 -27.56
N PRO A 236 16.84 32.32 -27.65
CA PRO A 236 17.73 31.49 -26.85
C PRO A 236 17.45 31.67 -25.35
N ALA A 237 17.13 30.56 -24.65
CA ALA A 237 16.70 30.57 -23.26
C ALA A 237 17.75 30.02 -22.30
N GLY A 238 18.72 29.21 -22.77
CA GLY A 238 19.80 28.73 -21.94
C GLY A 238 20.49 27.49 -22.51
N ARG A 239 21.62 27.17 -21.87
CA ARG A 239 22.43 25.97 -22.11
C ARG A 239 22.57 25.22 -20.79
N PHE A 240 22.32 23.90 -20.80
CA PHE A 240 22.24 23.08 -19.60
C PHE A 240 22.95 21.75 -19.79
N GLU A 241 23.57 21.23 -18.76
CA GLU A 241 24.16 19.90 -18.74
C GLU A 241 23.04 18.85 -18.55
N PHE A 242 23.24 17.66 -19.11
CA PHE A 242 22.30 16.55 -18.88
C PHE A 242 22.35 16.06 -17.44
N THR A 243 21.20 15.73 -16.92
CA THR A 243 21.07 15.03 -15.63
C THR A 243 21.61 13.59 -15.73
N ASN A 244 21.49 12.97 -16.92
CA ASN A 244 21.99 11.65 -17.23
C ASN A 244 22.42 11.62 -18.72
N LYS A 245 23.53 10.99 -19.04
CA LYS A 245 24.06 10.87 -20.40
C LYS A 245 23.51 9.68 -21.22
N ALA A 246 22.54 8.93 -20.68
CA ALA A 246 21.91 7.84 -21.42
C ALA A 246 21.06 8.38 -22.58
N MET A 247 21.12 7.74 -23.75
CA MET A 247 20.23 8.10 -24.86
C MET A 247 18.77 7.85 -24.46
N PRO A 248 17.87 8.82 -24.67
CA PRO A 248 16.47 8.65 -24.36
C PRO A 248 15.79 7.68 -25.34
N ASP A 249 14.79 7.00 -24.84
CA ASP A 249 13.90 6.13 -25.62
C ASP A 249 12.43 6.50 -25.41
N THR A 250 12.17 7.52 -24.63
CA THR A 250 10.82 7.90 -24.24
C THR A 250 10.68 9.41 -24.11
N LEU A 251 9.64 9.95 -24.72
CA LEU A 251 9.09 11.27 -24.44
C LEU A 251 7.90 11.10 -23.49
N PHE A 252 7.98 11.69 -22.32
CA PHE A 252 6.92 11.68 -21.33
C PHE A 252 6.33 13.08 -21.13
N ILE A 253 5.00 13.18 -21.14
CA ILE A 253 4.28 14.43 -20.95
C ILE A 253 3.24 14.21 -19.86
N SER A 254 3.38 14.93 -18.75
CA SER A 254 2.41 14.90 -17.67
C SER A 254 1.48 16.10 -17.74
N GLY A 255 0.19 15.83 -17.68
CA GLY A 255 -0.84 16.83 -17.55
C GLY A 255 -0.80 17.61 -16.26
N GLY A 256 -0.03 17.11 -15.26
CA GLY A 256 0.01 17.68 -13.91
C GLY A 256 -1.34 17.58 -13.20
N MET A 257 -1.33 17.69 -11.90
CA MET A 257 -2.52 17.51 -11.06
C MET A 257 -3.23 18.83 -10.71
N HIS A 258 -2.55 19.96 -10.86
CA HIS A 258 -3.11 21.30 -10.60
C HIS A 258 -2.69 22.33 -11.63
N PRO A 259 -3.54 23.31 -11.92
CA PRO A 259 -4.98 23.32 -11.73
C PRO A 259 -5.66 22.38 -12.73
N VAL A 260 -6.91 22.07 -12.44
CA VAL A 260 -7.73 21.30 -13.39
C VAL A 260 -8.09 22.21 -14.54
N CYS A 261 -7.38 22.08 -15.62
CA CYS A 261 -7.70 22.79 -16.85
C CYS A 261 -7.30 21.96 -18.06
N LYS A 262 -8.04 22.10 -19.13
CA LYS A 262 -7.67 21.53 -20.42
C LYS A 262 -6.47 22.27 -20.97
N TRP A 263 -5.50 21.54 -21.46
CA TRP A 263 -4.35 22.12 -22.16
C TRP A 263 -3.99 21.26 -23.36
N SER A 264 -3.23 21.83 -24.28
CA SER A 264 -2.80 21.10 -25.46
C SER A 264 -1.28 21.08 -25.60
N PHE A 265 -0.80 19.99 -26.17
CA PHE A 265 0.60 19.74 -26.48
C PHE A 265 0.71 19.17 -27.90
N LYS A 266 1.63 19.72 -28.69
CA LYS A 266 1.89 19.24 -30.04
C LYS A 266 3.37 18.93 -30.19
N PRO A 267 3.76 17.66 -30.42
CA PRO A 267 5.10 17.35 -30.89
C PRO A 267 5.26 17.90 -32.32
N GLU A 268 6.27 18.71 -32.58
CA GLU A 268 6.48 19.33 -33.90
C GLU A 268 7.52 18.54 -34.71
N SER A 269 8.65 18.20 -34.10
CA SER A 269 9.69 17.38 -34.73
C SER A 269 10.60 16.70 -33.70
N LEU A 270 11.11 15.54 -34.08
CA LEU A 270 12.15 14.81 -33.36
C LEU A 270 13.19 14.35 -34.37
N THR A 271 14.45 14.76 -34.22
CA THR A 271 15.55 14.39 -35.11
C THR A 271 16.48 13.42 -34.38
N ALA A 272 16.49 12.18 -34.87
CA ALA A 272 17.29 11.08 -34.34
C ALA A 272 17.98 10.35 -35.51
N ASP A 273 19.24 9.97 -35.34
CA ASP A 273 20.05 9.23 -36.31
C ASP A 273 20.02 9.87 -37.73
N GLY A 274 20.01 11.20 -37.75
CA GLY A 274 19.97 11.98 -38.98
C GLY A 274 18.60 12.01 -39.70
N LYS A 275 17.55 11.41 -39.11
CA LYS A 275 16.19 11.44 -39.63
C LYS A 275 15.29 12.31 -38.75
N THR A 276 14.45 13.10 -39.38
CA THR A 276 13.47 13.93 -38.69
C THR A 276 12.09 13.33 -38.82
N THR A 277 11.47 13.03 -37.68
CA THR A 277 10.08 12.58 -37.55
C THR A 277 9.22 13.80 -37.29
N THR A 278 8.15 13.99 -38.08
CA THR A 278 7.11 15.02 -37.89
C THR A 278 5.72 14.41 -37.77
N ASP A 279 5.59 13.15 -38.15
CA ASP A 279 4.34 12.36 -38.03
C ASP A 279 4.51 11.36 -36.89
N PHE A 280 4.10 11.77 -35.68
CA PHE A 280 4.25 11.02 -34.45
C PHE A 280 3.13 10.00 -34.22
N PHE A 281 2.05 10.05 -34.99
CA PHE A 281 0.83 9.27 -34.74
C PHE A 281 0.64 8.11 -35.73
N LYS A 282 1.61 7.91 -36.61
CA LYS A 282 1.61 6.75 -37.49
C LYS A 282 2.08 5.51 -36.72
N VAL A 283 1.16 4.64 -36.40
CA VAL A 283 1.44 3.36 -35.70
C VAL A 283 1.97 2.34 -36.72
N ALA A 284 3.14 1.77 -36.42
CA ALA A 284 3.63 0.59 -37.17
C ALA A 284 2.87 -0.66 -36.65
N GLU A 285 2.29 -1.43 -37.54
CA GLU A 285 1.68 -2.71 -37.18
C GLU A 285 2.75 -3.76 -36.89
N PRO A 286 2.52 -4.67 -35.89
CA PRO A 286 3.45 -5.74 -35.60
C PRO A 286 3.61 -6.66 -36.82
N LYS A 287 4.84 -7.04 -37.14
CA LYS A 287 5.14 -8.05 -38.15
C LYS A 287 5.12 -9.43 -37.52
N GLU A 288 4.73 -10.46 -38.30
CA GLU A 288 4.77 -11.85 -37.83
C GLU A 288 6.18 -12.43 -37.63
N GLU A 289 7.22 -11.67 -37.97
CA GLU A 289 8.62 -12.06 -37.77
C GLU A 289 8.96 -12.11 -36.28
N GLY A 290 9.60 -13.18 -35.86
CA GLY A 290 10.02 -13.41 -34.48
C GLY A 290 8.93 -13.91 -33.53
N LYS A 291 7.81 -14.40 -34.08
CA LYS A 291 6.72 -15.00 -33.29
C LYS A 291 7.22 -16.17 -32.44
N GLN A 292 6.96 -16.08 -31.14
CA GLN A 292 7.23 -17.14 -30.19
C GLN A 292 5.95 -17.55 -29.48
N ASN A 293 5.59 -18.82 -29.58
CA ASN A 293 4.45 -19.36 -28.84
C ASN A 293 4.85 -19.65 -27.38
N LEU A 294 4.15 -19.07 -26.43
CA LEU A 294 4.32 -19.27 -24.99
C LEU A 294 3.38 -20.38 -24.44
N GLY A 295 2.51 -20.93 -25.27
CA GLY A 295 1.49 -21.89 -24.86
C GLY A 295 0.25 -21.24 -24.28
N ARG A 296 -0.48 -21.97 -23.44
CA ARG A 296 -1.62 -21.43 -22.68
C ARG A 296 -1.15 -20.91 -21.35
N VAL A 297 -1.66 -19.77 -20.96
CA VAL A 297 -1.36 -19.11 -19.69
C VAL A 297 -2.62 -18.98 -18.86
N GLU A 298 -2.54 -19.34 -17.59
CA GLU A 298 -3.61 -19.09 -16.62
C GLU A 298 -3.74 -17.59 -16.32
N LEU A 299 -4.98 -17.14 -16.11
CA LEU A 299 -5.27 -15.80 -15.60
C LEU A 299 -5.40 -15.83 -14.06
N PRO A 300 -4.88 -14.84 -13.37
CA PRO A 300 -4.17 -13.63 -13.83
C PRO A 300 -2.79 -13.93 -14.43
N PHE A 301 -2.44 -13.17 -15.47
CA PHE A 301 -1.19 -13.33 -16.22
C PHE A 301 -0.25 -12.16 -15.96
N LYS A 302 1.04 -12.45 -15.84
CA LYS A 302 2.08 -11.41 -15.83
C LYS A 302 3.30 -11.85 -16.63
N ILE A 303 3.91 -10.85 -17.26
CA ILE A 303 5.21 -11.00 -17.91
C ILE A 303 6.05 -9.77 -17.59
N GLY A 304 7.35 -9.95 -17.44
CA GLY A 304 8.22 -8.82 -17.14
C GLY A 304 9.70 -9.13 -17.26
N GLY A 305 10.48 -8.08 -17.03
CA GLY A 305 11.94 -8.06 -17.14
C GLY A 305 12.44 -7.44 -18.42
N ALA A 306 13.70 -6.97 -18.39
CA ALA A 306 14.36 -6.25 -19.48
C ALA A 306 14.32 -6.97 -20.83
N LYS A 307 14.33 -8.30 -20.84
CA LYS A 307 14.23 -9.13 -22.06
C LYS A 307 12.91 -8.96 -22.82
N ASN A 308 11.89 -8.37 -22.18
CA ASN A 308 10.58 -8.14 -22.81
C ASN A 308 10.40 -6.72 -23.33
N LYS A 309 11.42 -5.88 -23.23
CA LYS A 309 11.41 -4.49 -23.71
C LYS A 309 10.94 -4.38 -25.16
N ASP A 310 11.45 -5.26 -26.01
CA ASP A 310 11.24 -5.25 -27.44
C ASP A 310 10.16 -6.25 -27.90
N LYS A 311 9.31 -6.69 -26.99
CA LYS A 311 8.25 -7.64 -27.26
C LYS A 311 6.87 -6.98 -27.31
N ILE A 312 5.99 -7.55 -28.13
CA ILE A 312 4.54 -7.37 -28.07
C ILE A 312 3.96 -8.71 -27.64
N ILE A 313 3.01 -8.69 -26.72
CA ILE A 313 2.35 -9.89 -26.22
C ILE A 313 0.94 -9.93 -26.79
N GLU A 314 0.59 -11.02 -27.43
CA GLU A 314 -0.77 -11.33 -27.85
C GLU A 314 -1.34 -12.41 -26.94
N LEU A 315 -2.49 -12.15 -26.36
CA LEU A 315 -3.31 -13.11 -25.63
C LEU A 315 -4.58 -13.33 -26.41
N SER A 316 -4.98 -14.58 -26.67
CA SER A 316 -6.20 -14.88 -27.40
C SER A 316 -6.97 -16.04 -26.79
N GLU A 317 -8.32 -15.97 -26.89
CA GLU A 317 -9.22 -17.03 -26.48
C GLU A 317 -10.47 -17.06 -27.34
N LYS A 318 -10.91 -18.29 -27.66
CA LYS A 318 -12.13 -18.54 -28.39
C LYS A 318 -13.30 -18.78 -27.45
N PHE A 319 -14.44 -18.24 -27.76
CA PHE A 319 -15.66 -18.45 -26.98
C PHE A 319 -16.91 -18.56 -27.88
N VAL A 320 -17.96 -19.20 -27.36
CA VAL A 320 -19.22 -19.37 -28.07
C VAL A 320 -20.25 -18.36 -27.57
N TYR A 321 -20.89 -17.64 -28.49
CA TYR A 321 -21.95 -16.68 -28.23
C TYR A 321 -23.23 -17.07 -28.94
N ASP A 322 -24.35 -17.11 -28.19
CA ASP A 322 -25.64 -17.58 -28.70
C ASP A 322 -26.66 -16.45 -28.88
N GLY A 323 -26.24 -15.20 -28.64
CA GLY A 323 -27.10 -14.03 -28.72
C GLY A 323 -27.32 -13.36 -27.35
N GLY A 324 -27.96 -12.22 -27.35
CA GLY A 324 -28.18 -11.36 -26.18
C GLY A 324 -27.21 -10.18 -26.11
N ARG A 325 -27.35 -9.32 -25.12
CA ARG A 325 -26.44 -8.21 -24.89
C ARG A 325 -25.19 -8.70 -24.17
N ALA A 326 -24.04 -8.58 -24.81
CA ALA A 326 -22.76 -9.06 -24.27
C ALA A 326 -21.90 -7.91 -23.76
N VAL A 327 -21.54 -7.97 -22.48
CA VAL A 327 -20.66 -7.00 -21.82
C VAL A 327 -19.38 -7.69 -21.41
N LEU A 328 -18.26 -7.31 -22.03
CA LEU A 328 -16.92 -7.78 -21.66
C LEU A 328 -16.43 -7.02 -20.45
N ASN A 329 -15.97 -7.77 -19.47
CA ASN A 329 -15.29 -7.26 -18.28
C ASN A 329 -13.83 -7.71 -18.34
N ILE A 330 -12.92 -6.73 -18.34
CA ILE A 330 -11.49 -6.93 -18.17
C ILE A 330 -11.12 -6.26 -16.85
N GLY A 331 -10.71 -7.03 -15.86
CA GLY A 331 -10.52 -6.50 -14.53
C GLY A 331 -9.42 -5.44 -14.43
N SER A 332 -8.28 -5.65 -15.08
CA SER A 332 -7.19 -4.69 -15.18
C SER A 332 -6.15 -5.22 -16.15
N LEU A 333 -5.76 -4.43 -17.13
CA LEU A 333 -4.69 -4.74 -18.06
C LEU A 333 -3.65 -3.61 -18.02
N ASP A 334 -2.61 -3.81 -17.23
CA ASP A 334 -1.59 -2.79 -16.95
C ASP A 334 -0.28 -3.12 -17.71
N PRO A 335 0.38 -2.16 -18.31
CA PRO A 335 0.10 -0.72 -18.31
C PRO A 335 -1.07 -0.30 -19.20
N CYS A 336 -1.29 -0.95 -20.28
CA CYS A 336 -2.43 -0.80 -21.18
C CYS A 336 -2.41 -1.87 -22.27
N GLY A 337 -3.53 -2.05 -22.93
CA GLY A 337 -3.63 -2.97 -24.06
C GLY A 337 -4.79 -2.63 -25.00
N LYS A 338 -4.70 -3.16 -26.20
CA LYS A 338 -5.77 -3.05 -27.20
C LYS A 338 -6.59 -4.33 -27.23
N VAL A 339 -7.89 -4.16 -27.22
CA VAL A 339 -8.86 -5.26 -27.24
C VAL A 339 -9.45 -5.39 -28.64
N TYR A 340 -9.40 -6.60 -29.16
CA TYR A 340 -10.00 -6.96 -30.45
C TYR A 340 -11.01 -8.08 -30.27
N ILE A 341 -12.12 -7.99 -31.03
CA ILE A 341 -13.11 -9.07 -31.14
C ILE A 341 -13.23 -9.41 -32.61
N ASN A 342 -12.99 -10.67 -32.96
CA ASN A 342 -13.00 -11.15 -34.35
C ASN A 342 -12.15 -10.24 -35.27
N GLU A 343 -10.92 -9.98 -34.89
CA GLU A 343 -9.95 -9.11 -35.58
C GLU A 343 -10.35 -7.62 -35.68
N LYS A 344 -11.48 -7.21 -35.09
CA LYS A 344 -11.92 -5.82 -35.10
C LYS A 344 -11.51 -5.14 -33.79
N PHE A 345 -10.85 -4.00 -33.87
CA PHE A 345 -10.56 -3.17 -32.71
C PHE A 345 -11.86 -2.77 -31.99
N ALA A 346 -11.91 -3.09 -30.71
CA ALA A 346 -13.08 -2.82 -29.88
C ALA A 346 -12.86 -1.59 -28.97
N PHE A 347 -11.76 -1.58 -28.20
CA PHE A 347 -11.41 -0.48 -27.31
C PHE A 347 -9.97 -0.66 -26.80
N GLU A 348 -9.44 0.37 -26.16
CA GLU A 348 -8.19 0.36 -25.44
C GLU A 348 -8.47 0.33 -23.93
N THR A 349 -7.68 -0.46 -23.20
CA THR A 349 -7.80 -0.54 -21.73
C THR A 349 -7.09 0.63 -21.08
N ASP A 350 -7.55 0.99 -19.90
CA ASP A 350 -7.13 2.17 -19.16
C ASP A 350 -6.26 1.80 -17.93
N GLY A 351 -5.36 0.85 -18.15
CA GLY A 351 -4.41 0.42 -17.12
C GLY A 351 -5.08 -0.36 -15.99
N PHE A 352 -4.90 0.11 -14.77
CA PHE A 352 -5.32 -0.60 -13.55
C PHE A 352 -6.83 -0.53 -13.24
N LEU A 353 -7.59 0.28 -13.97
CA LEU A 353 -9.04 0.35 -13.78
C LEU A 353 -9.75 -0.82 -14.45
N LYS A 354 -10.89 -1.20 -13.88
CA LYS A 354 -11.77 -2.19 -14.48
C LYS A 354 -12.31 -1.66 -15.81
N GLY A 355 -12.06 -2.40 -16.90
CA GLY A 355 -12.65 -2.15 -18.21
C GLY A 355 -13.97 -2.89 -18.36
N GLU A 356 -15.09 -2.18 -18.51
CA GLU A 356 -16.40 -2.73 -18.83
C GLU A 356 -16.89 -2.18 -20.14
N LYS A 357 -17.16 -3.03 -21.14
CA LYS A 357 -17.56 -2.60 -22.48
C LYS A 357 -18.61 -3.49 -23.11
N ASP A 358 -19.66 -2.88 -23.64
CA ASP A 358 -20.62 -3.57 -24.51
C ASP A 358 -19.95 -3.93 -25.84
N ILE A 359 -19.79 -5.22 -26.07
CA ILE A 359 -19.14 -5.78 -27.27
C ILE A 359 -20.13 -6.41 -28.25
N THR A 360 -21.42 -6.36 -27.99
CA THR A 360 -22.47 -7.02 -28.76
C THR A 360 -22.34 -6.80 -30.27
N LYS A 361 -22.05 -5.56 -30.69
CA LYS A 361 -21.93 -5.21 -32.13
C LYS A 361 -20.77 -5.86 -32.86
N PHE A 362 -19.80 -6.42 -32.13
CA PHE A 362 -18.62 -7.10 -32.72
C PHE A 362 -18.79 -8.61 -32.82
N LEU A 363 -19.86 -9.15 -32.18
CA LEU A 363 -20.07 -10.60 -32.07
C LEU A 363 -20.93 -11.13 -33.23
N LYS A 364 -20.70 -12.41 -33.54
CA LYS A 364 -21.57 -13.24 -34.43
C LYS A 364 -22.03 -14.46 -33.62
N THR A 365 -23.19 -14.99 -33.93
CA THR A 365 -23.65 -16.26 -33.36
C THR A 365 -22.67 -17.38 -33.70
N GLY A 366 -22.32 -18.19 -32.69
CA GLY A 366 -21.32 -19.26 -32.80
C GLY A 366 -19.95 -18.83 -32.22
N GLU A 367 -18.89 -19.36 -32.79
CA GLU A 367 -17.52 -19.10 -32.31
C GLU A 367 -17.06 -17.67 -32.60
N ASN A 368 -16.52 -17.02 -31.59
CA ASN A 368 -15.90 -15.71 -31.62
C ASN A 368 -14.52 -15.79 -30.98
N GLU A 369 -13.67 -14.82 -31.25
CA GLU A 369 -12.33 -14.68 -30.68
C GLU A 369 -12.16 -13.35 -29.95
N LEU A 370 -11.70 -13.43 -28.72
CA LEU A 370 -11.17 -12.31 -27.94
C LEU A 370 -9.65 -12.29 -28.09
N LYS A 371 -9.08 -11.14 -28.48
CA LYS A 371 -7.64 -10.94 -28.59
C LYS A 371 -7.24 -9.67 -27.82
N LEU A 372 -6.19 -9.79 -27.04
CA LEU A 372 -5.58 -8.69 -26.29
C LEU A 372 -4.16 -8.47 -26.78
N LEU A 373 -3.82 -7.28 -27.27
CA LEU A 373 -2.43 -6.91 -27.55
C LEU A 373 -1.92 -6.07 -26.38
N VAL A 374 -0.87 -6.56 -25.75
CA VAL A 374 -0.27 -5.96 -24.56
C VAL A 374 1.17 -5.56 -24.85
N TYR A 375 1.51 -4.36 -24.44
CA TYR A 375 2.85 -3.80 -24.62
C TYR A 375 3.55 -3.71 -23.27
N PRO A 376 4.54 -4.60 -22.96
CA PRO A 376 5.32 -4.48 -21.72
C PRO A 376 6.04 -3.14 -21.67
N ARG A 377 5.90 -2.41 -20.57
CA ARG A 377 6.49 -1.07 -20.41
C ARG A 377 6.88 -0.79 -18.97
N ALA A 378 7.76 0.20 -18.82
CA ALA A 378 8.04 0.76 -17.51
C ALA A 378 6.78 1.43 -16.94
N PRO A 379 6.47 1.20 -15.65
CA PRO A 379 5.35 1.87 -15.01
C PRO A 379 5.51 3.39 -15.01
N GLU A 380 4.40 4.11 -15.21
CA GLU A 380 4.42 5.58 -15.29
C GLU A 380 4.66 6.27 -13.95
N ILE A 381 4.51 5.55 -12.86
CA ILE A 381 4.68 6.13 -11.55
C ILE A 381 6.16 6.13 -11.22
N ASN A 382 6.69 7.34 -11.18
CA ASN A 382 8.06 7.59 -10.77
C ASN A 382 8.13 7.50 -9.25
N TYR A 383 8.24 6.28 -8.73
CA TYR A 383 8.60 6.10 -7.33
C TYR A 383 10.08 6.42 -7.17
N SER A 384 10.35 7.62 -6.68
CA SER A 384 11.71 8.09 -6.38
C SER A 384 12.49 7.17 -5.43
N TRP A 385 11.78 6.28 -4.75
CA TRP A 385 12.31 5.28 -3.82
C TRP A 385 12.79 3.99 -4.50
N HIS A 386 12.40 3.75 -5.76
CA HIS A 386 12.72 2.52 -6.47
C HIS A 386 13.56 2.83 -7.71
N ARG A 387 14.87 2.84 -7.55
CA ARG A 387 15.86 3.06 -8.62
C ARG A 387 16.00 1.85 -9.54
N ASN A 388 14.91 1.33 -10.07
CA ASN A 388 15.00 0.16 -10.91
C ASN A 388 15.24 0.48 -12.37
N LYS A 389 16.18 -0.29 -12.90
CA LYS A 389 16.75 -0.02 -14.19
C LYS A 389 15.93 -0.50 -15.39
N ASP A 390 15.00 -1.49 -15.24
CA ASP A 390 14.27 -2.02 -16.42
C ASP A 390 12.95 -2.74 -16.07
N PRO A 391 11.91 -2.06 -15.58
CA PRO A 391 10.65 -2.70 -15.23
C PRO A 391 9.69 -2.79 -16.42
N TYR A 392 10.06 -3.52 -17.48
CA TYR A 392 9.13 -3.78 -18.58
C TYR A 392 8.13 -4.85 -18.19
N ILE A 393 6.91 -4.43 -17.88
CA ILE A 393 5.84 -5.24 -17.28
C ILE A 393 4.61 -5.21 -18.18
N ALA A 394 3.94 -6.35 -18.28
CA ALA A 394 2.55 -6.45 -18.68
C ALA A 394 1.81 -7.37 -17.72
N TRP A 395 0.65 -6.96 -17.30
CA TRP A 395 -0.10 -7.62 -16.24
C TRP A 395 -1.60 -7.57 -16.48
N LEU A 396 -2.22 -8.74 -16.55
CA LEU A 396 -3.67 -8.93 -16.56
C LEU A 396 -4.05 -9.45 -15.17
N ALA A 397 -4.45 -8.55 -14.28
CA ALA A 397 -4.49 -8.79 -12.85
C ALA A 397 -5.71 -9.56 -12.38
N ARG A 398 -6.85 -9.33 -13.02
CA ARG A 398 -8.16 -9.76 -12.54
C ARG A 398 -8.82 -10.69 -13.53
N ASP A 399 -9.98 -11.20 -13.14
CA ASP A 399 -10.82 -12.03 -13.98
C ASP A 399 -11.20 -11.34 -15.30
N VAL A 400 -11.26 -12.11 -16.36
CA VAL A 400 -11.82 -11.73 -17.66
C VAL A 400 -13.08 -12.55 -17.88
N TYR A 401 -14.19 -11.89 -18.17
CA TYR A 401 -15.44 -12.58 -18.45
C TYR A 401 -16.38 -11.74 -19.32
N ILE A 402 -17.34 -12.41 -19.95
CA ILE A 402 -18.41 -11.79 -20.73
C ILE A 402 -19.73 -12.14 -20.08
N ASP A 403 -20.45 -11.14 -19.60
CA ASP A 403 -21.82 -11.28 -19.12
C ASP A 403 -22.80 -11.14 -20.27
N ILE A 404 -23.72 -12.09 -20.40
CA ILE A 404 -24.85 -12.00 -21.31
C ILE A 404 -26.03 -11.49 -20.49
N LEU A 405 -26.33 -10.20 -20.66
CA LEU A 405 -27.30 -9.47 -19.85
C LEU A 405 -28.68 -9.49 -20.51
N PRO A 406 -29.76 -9.74 -19.75
CA PRO A 406 -31.12 -9.51 -20.21
C PRO A 406 -31.43 -8.02 -20.36
N GLU A 407 -32.65 -7.69 -20.81
CA GLU A 407 -33.07 -6.29 -20.94
C GLU A 407 -33.08 -5.56 -19.59
N GLY A 408 -33.68 -6.18 -18.56
CA GLY A 408 -33.63 -5.71 -17.18
C GLY A 408 -32.68 -6.59 -16.35
N TYR A 409 -31.73 -6.02 -15.67
CA TYR A 409 -30.73 -6.77 -14.90
C TYR A 409 -30.29 -6.05 -13.61
N ILE A 410 -29.72 -6.82 -12.68
CA ILE A 410 -29.26 -6.33 -11.36
C ILE A 410 -27.82 -5.83 -11.45
N ARG A 411 -27.54 -4.75 -10.74
CA ARG A 411 -26.19 -4.19 -10.52
C ARG A 411 -26.02 -3.72 -9.09
N ASP A 412 -24.78 -3.51 -8.71
CA ASP A 412 -24.34 -2.81 -7.49
C ASP A 412 -24.93 -3.45 -6.22
N LEU A 413 -24.90 -4.80 -6.14
CA LEU A 413 -25.33 -5.52 -4.95
C LEU A 413 -24.43 -5.19 -3.76
N VAL A 414 -25.03 -4.68 -2.70
CA VAL A 414 -24.36 -4.34 -1.43
C VAL A 414 -25.05 -5.03 -0.28
N VAL A 415 -24.27 -5.62 0.62
CA VAL A 415 -24.71 -6.30 1.83
C VAL A 415 -23.98 -5.70 3.03
N LYS A 416 -24.72 -5.03 3.91
CA LYS A 416 -24.19 -4.42 5.14
C LYS A 416 -24.72 -5.12 6.38
N THR A 417 -23.88 -5.40 7.34
CA THR A 417 -24.32 -5.83 8.68
C THR A 417 -24.65 -4.61 9.51
N VAL A 418 -25.93 -4.43 9.84
CA VAL A 418 -26.42 -3.26 10.60
C VAL A 418 -26.81 -3.60 12.05
N GLY A 419 -26.82 -4.88 12.42
CA GLY A 419 -27.10 -5.30 13.78
C GLY A 419 -26.75 -6.77 14.04
N ILE A 420 -26.38 -7.07 15.28
CA ILE A 420 -26.10 -8.43 15.77
C ILE A 420 -26.79 -8.60 17.11
N SER A 421 -27.53 -9.71 17.28
CA SER A 421 -28.15 -10.10 18.54
C SER A 421 -28.05 -11.61 18.74
N GLY A 422 -27.08 -12.04 19.55
CA GLY A 422 -26.72 -13.45 19.67
C GLY A 422 -26.21 -14.04 18.37
N ASN A 423 -26.86 -15.04 17.83
CA ASN A 423 -26.58 -15.65 16.53
C ASN A 423 -27.42 -15.09 15.37
N LYS A 424 -28.22 -14.07 15.64
CA LYS A 424 -28.99 -13.38 14.61
C LYS A 424 -28.27 -12.17 14.10
N VAL A 425 -28.26 -12.07 12.78
CA VAL A 425 -27.68 -10.94 12.01
C VAL A 425 -28.82 -10.18 11.40
N LYS A 426 -28.82 -8.87 11.56
CA LYS A 426 -29.63 -7.94 10.82
C LYS A 426 -28.78 -7.34 9.70
N ALA A 427 -29.16 -7.59 8.46
CA ALA A 427 -28.45 -7.09 7.29
C ALA A 427 -29.33 -6.16 6.47
N GLU A 428 -28.73 -5.08 5.98
CA GLU A 428 -29.25 -4.22 4.93
C GLU A 428 -28.72 -4.74 3.58
N ILE A 429 -29.61 -4.97 2.64
CA ILE A 429 -29.27 -5.46 1.30
C ILE A 429 -29.86 -4.49 0.30
N SER A 430 -28.98 -3.94 -0.56
CA SER A 430 -29.38 -2.99 -1.58
C SER A 430 -28.78 -3.33 -2.95
N PHE A 431 -29.49 -2.96 -4.02
CA PHE A 431 -29.05 -3.12 -5.39
C PHE A 431 -29.82 -2.19 -6.34
N LYS A 432 -29.35 -2.06 -7.58
CA LYS A 432 -30.04 -1.34 -8.65
C LYS A 432 -30.56 -2.30 -9.71
N THR A 433 -31.73 -2.01 -10.25
CA THR A 433 -32.29 -2.69 -11.42
C THR A 433 -32.20 -1.79 -12.63
N VAL A 434 -31.31 -2.13 -13.55
CA VAL A 434 -31.19 -1.41 -14.83
C VAL A 434 -32.39 -1.75 -15.72
N ASN A 435 -32.94 -0.74 -16.42
CA ASN A 435 -34.15 -0.86 -17.23
C ASN A 435 -35.34 -1.45 -16.45
N PHE A 436 -35.54 -0.96 -15.23
CA PHE A 436 -36.61 -1.40 -14.36
C PHE A 436 -38.00 -1.33 -15.03
N LYS A 437 -38.78 -2.39 -14.87
CA LYS A 437 -40.17 -2.48 -15.29
C LYS A 437 -41.09 -2.72 -14.09
N LYS A 438 -42.22 -2.05 -14.03
CA LYS A 438 -43.21 -2.26 -13.00
C LYS A 438 -43.76 -3.70 -13.04
N GLY A 439 -43.83 -4.35 -11.89
CA GLY A 439 -44.31 -5.73 -11.75
C GLY A 439 -43.19 -6.79 -11.64
N LEU A 440 -41.92 -6.37 -11.73
CA LEU A 440 -40.80 -7.25 -11.38
C LEU A 440 -40.83 -7.58 -9.90
N LYS A 441 -40.52 -8.84 -9.58
CA LYS A 441 -40.32 -9.35 -8.21
C LYS A 441 -38.83 -9.62 -7.98
N THR A 442 -38.48 -9.68 -6.71
CA THR A 442 -37.13 -10.12 -6.29
C THR A 442 -37.20 -11.14 -5.17
N LYS A 443 -36.27 -12.10 -5.20
CA LYS A 443 -35.96 -13.00 -4.08
C LYS A 443 -34.51 -12.87 -3.70
N ILE A 444 -34.25 -12.94 -2.39
CA ILE A 444 -32.90 -12.92 -1.86
C ILE A 444 -32.65 -14.23 -1.13
N TYR A 445 -31.56 -14.86 -1.49
CA TYR A 445 -31.13 -16.15 -0.96
C TYR A 445 -29.82 -15.98 -0.18
N LEU A 446 -29.71 -16.73 0.91
CA LEU A 446 -28.51 -16.87 1.73
C LEU A 446 -28.05 -18.33 1.70
N ALA A 447 -26.76 -18.55 1.50
CA ALA A 447 -26.17 -19.88 1.63
C ALA A 447 -24.78 -19.79 2.27
N LYS A 448 -24.34 -20.82 2.98
CA LYS A 448 -22.96 -20.89 3.46
C LYS A 448 -22.02 -21.08 2.27
N SER A 449 -21.03 -20.23 2.18
CA SER A 449 -20.02 -20.31 1.08
C SER A 449 -19.06 -21.50 1.30
N PRO A 450 -18.59 -22.20 0.20
CA PRO A 450 -18.95 -21.92 -1.21
C PRO A 450 -20.16 -22.72 -1.72
N CYS A 451 -20.64 -23.73 -1.02
CA CYS A 451 -21.55 -24.74 -1.56
C CYS A 451 -22.75 -25.08 -0.65
N GLY A 452 -23.14 -24.18 0.24
CA GLY A 452 -24.29 -24.38 1.13
C GLY A 452 -25.63 -24.40 0.38
N GLU A 453 -26.65 -24.97 1.01
CA GLU A 453 -28.03 -24.91 0.51
C GLU A 453 -28.55 -23.48 0.66
N GLU A 454 -29.29 -22.99 -0.33
CA GLU A 454 -29.91 -21.66 -0.33
C GLU A 454 -31.19 -21.63 0.53
N GLU A 455 -31.24 -20.66 1.41
CA GLU A 455 -32.42 -20.28 2.18
C GLU A 455 -32.96 -18.95 1.66
N VAL A 456 -34.26 -18.82 1.45
CA VAL A 456 -34.89 -17.54 1.09
C VAL A 456 -35.01 -16.68 2.33
N ILE A 457 -34.33 -15.52 2.31
CA ILE A 457 -34.34 -14.55 3.41
C ILE A 457 -35.23 -13.32 3.11
N PHE A 458 -35.62 -13.14 1.85
CA PHE A 458 -36.54 -12.09 1.43
C PHE A 458 -37.25 -12.48 0.12
N GLU A 459 -38.52 -12.07 -0.02
CA GLU A 459 -39.31 -12.12 -1.26
C GLU A 459 -40.25 -10.92 -1.33
N GLY A 460 -40.28 -10.18 -2.45
CA GLY A 460 -41.09 -8.99 -2.59
C GLY A 460 -41.08 -8.38 -3.98
N ASP A 461 -41.57 -7.13 -4.09
CA ASP A 461 -41.53 -6.36 -5.31
C ASP A 461 -40.14 -5.79 -5.50
N ALA A 462 -39.61 -5.85 -6.73
CA ALA A 462 -38.37 -5.19 -7.10
C ALA A 462 -38.61 -3.68 -7.32
N ALA A 463 -37.54 -2.90 -7.24
CA ALA A 463 -37.52 -1.46 -7.49
C ALA A 463 -36.32 -1.07 -8.36
N GLU A 464 -36.34 0.11 -8.95
CA GLU A 464 -35.19 0.65 -9.71
C GLU A 464 -33.96 0.82 -8.81
N SER A 465 -34.21 1.32 -7.59
CA SER A 465 -33.26 1.32 -6.48
C SER A 465 -33.92 0.57 -5.33
N PHE A 466 -33.40 -0.61 -5.01
CA PHE A 466 -33.97 -1.50 -4.01
C PHE A 466 -33.14 -1.49 -2.75
N GLU A 467 -33.80 -1.48 -1.60
CA GLU A 467 -33.20 -1.60 -0.28
C GLU A 467 -34.14 -2.33 0.66
N THR A 468 -33.60 -3.24 1.46
CA THR A 468 -34.38 -3.95 2.48
C THR A 468 -33.50 -4.32 3.65
N GLU A 469 -34.11 -4.35 4.85
CA GLU A 469 -33.51 -4.97 6.03
C GLU A 469 -34.10 -6.35 6.25
N THR A 470 -33.24 -7.33 6.57
CA THR A 470 -33.66 -8.68 6.87
C THR A 470 -32.89 -9.25 8.06
N GLU A 471 -33.50 -10.14 8.82
CA GLU A 471 -32.88 -10.79 9.98
C GLU A 471 -32.88 -12.30 9.79
N PHE A 472 -31.71 -12.92 9.97
CA PHE A 472 -31.48 -14.35 9.80
C PHE A 472 -30.42 -14.88 10.77
N GLY A 473 -30.28 -16.20 10.86
CA GLY A 473 -29.22 -16.83 11.61
C GLY A 473 -27.96 -16.98 10.80
N ALA A 474 -26.81 -16.51 11.33
CA ALA A 474 -25.50 -16.71 10.70
C ALA A 474 -24.40 -16.74 11.74
N ASN A 475 -23.30 -17.45 11.43
CA ASN A 475 -22.06 -17.33 12.18
C ASN A 475 -21.35 -16.02 11.81
N LEU A 476 -20.82 -15.33 12.82
CA LEU A 476 -20.09 -14.09 12.60
C LEU A 476 -18.71 -14.39 12.02
N TRP A 477 -18.27 -13.51 11.13
CA TRP A 477 -16.90 -13.49 10.63
C TRP A 477 -15.95 -12.95 11.69
N THR A 478 -14.89 -13.69 11.97
CA THR A 478 -13.76 -13.28 12.82
C THR A 478 -12.45 -13.82 12.23
N CYS A 479 -11.31 -13.37 12.75
CA CYS A 479 -10.00 -13.87 12.30
C CYS A 479 -9.79 -15.38 12.61
N GLU A 480 -10.42 -15.89 13.66
CA GLU A 480 -10.34 -17.30 14.08
C GLU A 480 -11.38 -18.17 13.38
N ASN A 481 -12.52 -17.58 13.03
CA ASN A 481 -13.62 -18.25 12.33
C ASN A 481 -14.10 -17.38 11.16
N PRO A 482 -13.43 -17.42 10.00
CA PRO A 482 -13.78 -16.62 8.84
C PRO A 482 -15.01 -17.19 8.11
N ALA A 483 -16.18 -17.13 8.78
CA ALA A 483 -17.44 -17.64 8.25
C ALA A 483 -17.91 -16.77 7.09
N LEU A 484 -18.02 -17.36 5.89
CA LEU A 484 -18.49 -16.70 4.68
C LEU A 484 -19.80 -17.29 4.17
N TYR A 485 -20.55 -16.42 3.53
CA TYR A 485 -21.85 -16.72 2.94
C TYR A 485 -21.95 -16.14 1.54
N THR A 486 -22.73 -16.77 0.70
CA THR A 486 -23.17 -16.18 -0.57
C THR A 486 -24.55 -15.55 -0.36
N VAL A 487 -24.67 -14.31 -0.81
CA VAL A 487 -25.96 -13.61 -0.93
C VAL A 487 -26.25 -13.49 -2.43
N ARG A 488 -27.36 -14.13 -2.87
CA ARG A 488 -27.80 -14.10 -4.26
C ARG A 488 -29.15 -13.42 -4.36
N VAL A 489 -29.24 -12.42 -5.20
CA VAL A 489 -30.47 -11.70 -5.52
C VAL A 489 -30.93 -12.15 -6.89
N GLU A 490 -32.21 -12.52 -6.98
CA GLU A 490 -32.86 -12.99 -8.20
C GLU A 490 -33.93 -12.00 -8.62
N LEU A 491 -33.96 -11.66 -9.90
CA LEU A 491 -35.00 -10.84 -10.53
C LEU A 491 -35.97 -11.75 -11.26
N ILE A 492 -37.27 -11.55 -11.04
CA ILE A 492 -38.33 -12.41 -11.51
C ILE A 492 -39.34 -11.59 -12.33
N GLU A 493 -39.61 -12.00 -13.57
CA GLU A 493 -40.61 -11.42 -14.45
C GLU A 493 -41.65 -12.47 -14.81
N ASN A 494 -42.95 -12.19 -14.55
CA ASN A 494 -44.06 -13.10 -14.83
C ASN A 494 -43.87 -14.51 -14.24
N GLY A 495 -43.23 -14.58 -13.05
CA GLY A 495 -43.00 -15.84 -12.34
C GLY A 495 -41.75 -16.62 -12.79
N ASN A 496 -41.02 -16.14 -13.77
CA ASN A 496 -39.78 -16.74 -14.26
C ASN A 496 -38.56 -15.91 -13.83
N PRO A 497 -37.49 -16.53 -13.34
CA PRO A 497 -36.25 -15.83 -13.08
C PRO A 497 -35.62 -15.35 -14.40
N VAL A 498 -35.23 -14.09 -14.45
CA VAL A 498 -34.64 -13.45 -15.64
C VAL A 498 -33.21 -13.02 -15.46
N ASP A 499 -32.79 -12.75 -14.24
CA ASP A 499 -31.42 -12.38 -13.91
C ASP A 499 -31.09 -12.72 -12.45
N ASP A 500 -29.81 -12.84 -12.11
CA ASP A 500 -29.34 -12.89 -10.74
C ASP A 500 -28.02 -12.15 -10.57
N GLU A 501 -27.80 -11.58 -9.39
CA GLU A 501 -26.50 -11.06 -8.95
C GLU A 501 -26.11 -11.76 -7.65
N ILE A 502 -24.81 -11.99 -7.47
CA ILE A 502 -24.30 -12.77 -6.35
C ILE A 502 -23.02 -12.17 -5.80
N CYS A 503 -22.89 -12.12 -4.48
CA CYS A 503 -21.65 -11.78 -3.79
C CYS A 503 -21.31 -12.79 -2.69
N GLU A 504 -20.01 -12.93 -2.38
CA GLU A 504 -19.53 -13.58 -1.17
C GLU A 504 -19.33 -12.51 -0.10
N THR A 505 -19.80 -12.75 1.10
CA THR A 505 -19.68 -11.83 2.24
C THR A 505 -19.59 -12.57 3.56
N GLY A 506 -19.24 -11.86 4.63
CA GLY A 506 -19.28 -12.35 6.00
C GLY A 506 -19.88 -11.28 6.90
N PHE A 507 -20.58 -11.72 7.92
CA PHE A 507 -21.33 -10.81 8.80
C PHE A 507 -20.50 -10.45 10.02
N ARG A 508 -20.21 -9.17 10.19
CA ARG A 508 -19.50 -8.63 11.34
C ARG A 508 -19.83 -7.15 11.57
N ILE A 509 -19.64 -6.67 12.79
CA ILE A 509 -19.63 -5.25 13.13
C ILE A 509 -18.21 -4.88 13.55
N ILE A 510 -17.65 -3.83 12.94
CA ILE A 510 -16.41 -3.18 13.35
C ILE A 510 -16.75 -1.74 13.72
N GLU A 511 -16.36 -1.33 14.91
CA GLU A 511 -16.66 -0.01 15.44
C GLU A 511 -15.54 0.49 16.34
N GLN A 512 -15.45 1.80 16.58
CA GLN A 512 -14.72 2.31 17.72
C GLN A 512 -15.68 2.84 18.78
N LYS A 513 -15.36 2.57 20.01
CA LYS A 513 -16.18 2.99 21.16
C LYS A 513 -15.30 3.27 22.38
N ASN A 514 -15.47 4.43 22.98
CA ASN A 514 -14.65 4.90 24.10
C ASN A 514 -13.15 4.89 23.78
N GLY A 515 -12.77 5.17 22.53
CA GLY A 515 -11.41 5.17 22.04
C GLY A 515 -10.80 3.78 21.82
N ASP A 516 -11.58 2.73 21.86
CA ASP A 516 -11.15 1.36 21.59
C ASP A 516 -11.77 0.82 20.29
N ILE A 517 -11.05 -0.04 19.58
CA ILE A 517 -11.56 -0.74 18.39
C ILE A 517 -12.22 -2.05 18.82
N LEU A 518 -13.43 -2.26 18.36
CA LEU A 518 -14.23 -3.45 18.67
C LEU A 518 -14.61 -4.22 17.41
N LEU A 519 -14.38 -5.54 17.41
CA LEU A 519 -14.93 -6.47 16.41
C LEU A 519 -16.02 -7.31 17.08
N ASN A 520 -17.25 -7.25 16.56
CA ASN A 520 -18.41 -7.93 17.13
C ASN A 520 -18.59 -7.65 18.63
N GLY A 521 -18.33 -6.39 19.04
CA GLY A 521 -18.44 -5.95 20.42
C GLY A 521 -17.27 -6.34 21.35
N LYS A 522 -16.28 -7.09 20.86
CA LYS A 522 -15.06 -7.45 21.61
C LYS A 522 -13.92 -6.52 21.24
N LYS A 523 -13.25 -5.94 22.24
CA LYS A 523 -12.04 -5.12 22.00
C LYS A 523 -10.94 -5.97 21.36
N ILE A 524 -10.32 -5.42 20.31
CA ILE A 524 -9.20 -6.02 19.59
C ILE A 524 -8.03 -5.05 19.48
N LEU A 525 -6.84 -5.60 19.27
CA LEU A 525 -5.66 -4.86 18.82
C LEU A 525 -5.40 -5.18 17.34
N LEU A 526 -5.16 -4.18 16.53
CA LEU A 526 -4.80 -4.34 15.13
C LEU A 526 -3.29 -4.54 15.00
N ASN A 527 -2.82 -5.77 15.18
CA ASN A 527 -1.41 -6.12 15.08
C ASN A 527 -1.12 -6.79 13.75
N GLY A 528 -0.11 -6.31 13.02
CA GLY A 528 0.21 -6.92 11.74
C GLY A 528 1.37 -6.24 11.03
N ALA A 529 1.28 -6.22 9.71
CA ALA A 529 2.34 -5.68 8.87
C ALA A 529 1.78 -5.02 7.60
N LEU A 530 2.60 -4.14 7.04
CA LEU A 530 2.36 -3.60 5.71
C LEU A 530 2.71 -4.62 4.65
N TRP A 531 1.84 -4.76 3.67
CA TRP A 531 2.14 -5.46 2.44
C TRP A 531 2.60 -4.45 1.41
N MET A 532 3.90 -4.30 1.29
CA MET A 532 4.50 -3.46 0.27
C MET A 532 4.67 -4.20 -1.06
N GLN A 533 4.11 -5.41 -1.16
CA GLN A 533 4.10 -6.24 -2.36
C GLN A 533 5.50 -6.62 -2.88
N PHE A 534 6.49 -6.63 -2.03
CA PHE A 534 7.80 -7.21 -2.35
C PHE A 534 7.71 -8.72 -2.23
N LEU A 535 7.80 -9.42 -3.33
CA LEU A 535 7.56 -10.87 -3.40
C LEU A 535 8.73 -11.61 -4.04
N PRO A 536 9.12 -12.76 -3.48
CA PRO A 536 10.13 -13.62 -4.09
C PRO A 536 9.54 -14.51 -5.20
N PRO A 537 10.33 -15.18 -6.00
CA PRO A 537 11.73 -14.97 -6.34
C PRO A 537 11.86 -14.53 -7.78
N TYR A 538 11.91 -13.26 -8.03
CA TYR A 538 12.09 -12.78 -9.39
C TYR A 538 13.50 -12.26 -9.59
N GLU A 539 14.09 -12.55 -10.74
CA GLU A 539 15.35 -11.95 -11.21
C GLU A 539 15.26 -10.41 -11.24
N ASN A 540 14.02 -9.90 -11.20
CA ASN A 540 13.73 -8.47 -11.13
C ASN A 540 12.65 -8.22 -10.06
N ILE A 541 13.05 -7.63 -8.97
CA ILE A 541 12.25 -7.38 -7.76
C ILE A 541 11.04 -6.50 -8.02
N VAL A 542 11.13 -5.54 -8.94
CA VAL A 542 10.03 -4.64 -9.27
C VAL A 542 8.79 -5.36 -9.77
N LEU A 543 8.98 -6.46 -10.45
CA LEU A 543 7.87 -7.20 -11.03
C LEU A 543 6.95 -7.85 -9.99
N SER A 544 7.54 -8.35 -8.93
CA SER A 544 6.77 -8.96 -7.85
C SER A 544 5.97 -7.92 -7.06
N HIS A 545 6.49 -6.71 -7.00
CA HIS A 545 5.89 -5.57 -6.31
C HIS A 545 4.56 -5.10 -6.94
N ILE A 546 4.47 -5.17 -8.26
CA ILE A 546 3.38 -4.56 -9.00
C ILE A 546 2.27 -5.56 -9.32
N CYS A 547 2.61 -6.82 -9.51
CA CYS A 547 1.74 -7.82 -10.12
C CYS A 547 1.73 -9.15 -9.36
N PRO A 548 1.18 -9.25 -8.14
CA PRO A 548 1.17 -10.51 -7.41
C PRO A 548 0.24 -11.53 -8.07
N THR A 549 0.66 -12.78 -8.08
CA THR A 549 -0.24 -13.91 -8.34
C THR A 549 -1.10 -14.19 -7.11
N THR A 550 -2.19 -14.91 -7.26
CA THR A 550 -3.03 -15.32 -6.12
C THR A 550 -2.22 -16.11 -5.07
N LYS A 551 -1.30 -16.97 -5.52
CA LYS A 551 -0.40 -17.72 -4.63
C LYS A 551 0.50 -16.79 -3.82
N GLU A 552 1.02 -15.74 -4.42
CA GLU A 552 1.85 -14.75 -3.73
C GLU A 552 1.04 -13.94 -2.70
N ILE A 553 -0.22 -13.61 -3.00
CA ILE A 553 -1.13 -12.97 -2.02
C ILE A 553 -1.40 -13.92 -0.84
N VAL A 554 -1.68 -15.19 -1.11
CA VAL A 554 -1.87 -16.21 -0.09
C VAL A 554 -0.62 -16.37 0.79
N TRP A 555 0.57 -16.36 0.19
CA TRP A 555 1.84 -16.43 0.91
C TRP A 555 2.00 -15.25 1.89
N GLN A 556 1.71 -14.01 1.46
CA GLN A 556 1.76 -12.84 2.36
C GLN A 556 0.76 -12.96 3.51
N ALA A 557 -0.47 -13.38 3.22
CA ALA A 557 -1.50 -13.57 4.23
C ALA A 557 -1.10 -14.65 5.26
N ALA A 558 -0.58 -15.77 4.78
CA ALA A 558 -0.10 -16.86 5.64
C ALA A 558 1.08 -16.42 6.52
N MET A 559 2.02 -15.66 5.98
CA MET A 559 3.14 -15.12 6.77
C MET A 559 2.69 -14.10 7.81
N THR A 560 1.71 -13.23 7.48
CA THR A 560 1.15 -12.30 8.46
C THR A 560 0.49 -13.06 9.62
N LYS A 561 -0.25 -14.12 9.34
CA LYS A 561 -0.82 -15.00 10.39
C LYS A 561 0.25 -15.74 11.17
N ALA A 562 1.34 -16.16 10.53
CA ALA A 562 2.47 -16.82 11.21
C ALA A 562 3.16 -15.88 12.23
N LEU A 563 3.07 -14.56 12.02
CA LEU A 563 3.49 -13.53 12.99
C LEU A 563 2.49 -13.29 14.13
N ASN A 564 1.41 -14.06 14.25
CA ASN A 564 0.24 -13.73 15.07
C ASN A 564 -0.43 -12.40 14.67
N GLY A 565 -0.18 -11.93 13.45
CA GLY A 565 -0.85 -10.76 12.89
C GLY A 565 -2.30 -11.08 12.55
N ASN A 566 -3.18 -10.12 12.81
CA ASN A 566 -4.60 -10.19 12.50
C ASN A 566 -5.05 -9.14 11.47
N VAL A 567 -4.14 -8.27 11.04
CA VAL A 567 -4.42 -7.22 10.07
C VAL A 567 -3.27 -7.07 9.06
N ALA A 568 -3.63 -6.84 7.80
CA ALA A 568 -2.73 -6.36 6.76
C ALA A 568 -3.08 -4.91 6.40
N ARG A 569 -2.10 -4.07 6.24
CA ARG A 569 -2.27 -2.76 5.64
C ARG A 569 -1.66 -2.78 4.24
N PHE A 570 -2.46 -2.47 3.24
CA PHE A 570 -1.92 -2.36 1.89
C PHE A 570 -1.22 -1.02 1.75
N HIS A 571 0.09 -1.07 1.52
CA HIS A 571 0.81 0.15 1.21
C HIS A 571 0.60 0.50 -0.26
N MET A 572 0.37 1.77 -0.51
CA MET A 572 -0.06 2.31 -1.79
C MET A 572 1.00 2.33 -2.89
N LEU A 573 2.21 1.89 -2.63
CA LEU A 573 3.30 1.90 -3.61
C LEU A 573 3.15 0.88 -4.74
N GLY A 574 2.07 0.10 -4.78
CA GLY A 574 1.85 -0.93 -5.78
C GLY A 574 0.63 -0.72 -6.67
N TYR A 575 0.72 -1.18 -7.90
CA TYR A 575 -0.39 -1.21 -8.86
C TYR A 575 -1.53 -2.16 -8.45
N GLY A 576 -1.26 -3.07 -7.50
CA GLY A 576 -2.21 -4.08 -7.05
C GLY A 576 -3.22 -3.63 -6.00
N ASN A 577 -3.15 -2.41 -5.49
CA ASN A 577 -3.99 -1.97 -4.38
C ASN A 577 -5.49 -1.93 -4.68
N ASN A 578 -5.88 -2.05 -5.93
CA ASN A 578 -7.28 -2.14 -6.34
C ASN A 578 -7.72 -3.56 -6.70
N ASP A 579 -6.88 -4.54 -6.44
CA ASP A 579 -7.15 -5.92 -6.80
C ASP A 579 -8.02 -6.59 -5.73
N PRO A 580 -9.28 -6.93 -6.02
CA PRO A 580 -10.18 -7.56 -5.06
C PRO A 580 -9.66 -8.88 -4.50
N ARG A 581 -8.74 -9.58 -5.19
CA ARG A 581 -8.16 -10.84 -4.72
C ARG A 581 -7.46 -10.70 -3.36
N PHE A 582 -6.93 -9.51 -3.03
CA PHE A 582 -6.37 -9.27 -1.69
C PHE A 582 -7.44 -9.41 -0.61
N ALA A 583 -8.61 -8.81 -0.83
CA ALA A 583 -9.71 -8.91 0.10
C ALA A 583 -10.30 -10.33 0.12
N GLU A 584 -10.46 -10.99 -1.04
CA GLU A 584 -10.92 -12.38 -1.13
C GLU A 584 -10.04 -13.33 -0.31
N VAL A 585 -8.71 -13.21 -0.44
CA VAL A 585 -7.77 -14.05 0.31
C VAL A 585 -7.86 -13.73 1.81
N CYS A 586 -7.94 -12.46 2.18
CA CYS A 586 -8.08 -12.04 3.58
C CYS A 586 -9.39 -12.53 4.18
N ASP A 587 -10.51 -12.44 3.46
CA ASP A 587 -11.81 -12.97 3.90
C ASP A 587 -11.73 -14.45 4.27
N ARG A 588 -11.13 -15.23 3.36
CA ARG A 588 -11.10 -16.70 3.45
C ARG A 588 -10.08 -17.23 4.46
N LEU A 589 -8.99 -16.47 4.69
CA LEU A 589 -7.98 -16.82 5.68
C LEU A 589 -8.22 -16.21 7.06
N GLY A 590 -9.22 -15.34 7.22
CA GLY A 590 -9.48 -14.64 8.48
C GLY A 590 -8.37 -13.66 8.83
N LEU A 591 -8.12 -12.72 7.92
CA LEU A 591 -7.18 -11.63 8.13
C LEU A 591 -7.89 -10.30 7.83
N MET A 592 -7.95 -9.40 8.80
CA MET A 592 -8.48 -8.05 8.57
C MET A 592 -7.57 -7.26 7.62
N ASN A 593 -8.11 -6.28 6.93
CA ASN A 593 -7.29 -5.38 6.13
C ASN A 593 -7.73 -3.91 6.23
N ILE A 594 -6.75 -3.04 6.12
CA ILE A 594 -6.91 -1.61 5.91
C ILE A 594 -6.74 -1.37 4.42
N TRP A 595 -7.82 -0.93 3.78
CA TRP A 595 -7.87 -0.78 2.35
C TRP A 595 -7.46 0.62 1.92
N THR A 596 -6.35 0.70 1.21
CA THR A 596 -5.84 1.92 0.61
C THR A 596 -5.90 1.79 -0.90
N THR A 597 -6.29 2.82 -1.62
CA THR A 597 -6.25 2.81 -3.07
C THR A 597 -5.07 3.62 -3.62
N ARG A 598 -4.65 3.31 -4.84
CA ARG A 598 -3.57 4.02 -5.54
C ARG A 598 -3.83 5.51 -5.77
N LEU A 599 -5.07 5.95 -5.68
CA LEU A 599 -5.51 7.28 -6.08
C LEU A 599 -5.08 8.42 -5.16
N ILE A 600 -4.40 8.12 -4.04
CA ILE A 600 -4.44 9.03 -2.91
C ILE A 600 -3.06 9.51 -2.48
N ASP A 601 -2.03 9.19 -3.25
CA ASP A 601 -0.65 9.48 -2.88
C ASP A 601 -0.24 10.94 -3.04
N SER A 602 -1.19 11.83 -3.30
CA SER A 602 -0.82 13.20 -3.56
C SER A 602 -1.81 14.21 -3.01
N ALA A 603 -1.23 15.20 -2.36
CA ALA A 603 -1.84 16.48 -1.97
C ALA A 603 -2.71 17.09 -3.07
N GLU A 604 -2.40 16.73 -4.25
CA GLU A 604 -2.85 17.36 -5.48
C GLU A 604 -4.24 16.89 -5.89
N THR A 605 -4.75 15.82 -5.28
CA THR A 605 -6.15 15.39 -5.49
C THR A 605 -7.13 16.24 -4.68
N ILE A 606 -6.64 17.02 -3.71
CA ILE A 606 -7.47 17.91 -2.88
C ILE A 606 -7.40 19.35 -3.40
N ASP A 607 -8.54 19.87 -3.79
CA ASP A 607 -8.71 21.26 -4.11
C ASP A 607 -9.52 21.94 -3.00
N VAL A 608 -8.96 22.96 -2.36
CA VAL A 608 -9.62 23.65 -1.25
C VAL A 608 -10.96 24.26 -1.66
N LYS A 609 -11.09 24.71 -2.91
CA LYS A 609 -12.35 25.25 -3.45
C LYS A 609 -13.34 24.15 -3.87
N ASN A 610 -12.84 23.13 -4.60
CA ASN A 610 -13.67 22.20 -5.34
C ASN A 610 -13.80 20.83 -4.68
N GLY A 611 -13.12 20.63 -3.56
CA GLY A 611 -13.17 19.37 -2.80
C GLY A 611 -12.21 18.30 -3.29
N TRP A 612 -12.50 17.05 -2.94
CA TRP A 612 -11.66 15.93 -3.30
C TRP A 612 -12.04 15.36 -4.67
N ARG A 613 -11.20 15.60 -5.65
CA ARG A 613 -11.44 15.24 -7.05
C ARG A 613 -11.47 13.75 -7.32
N ALA A 614 -10.64 12.98 -6.62
CA ALA A 614 -10.61 11.53 -6.75
C ALA A 614 -11.78 10.83 -6.03
N GLY A 615 -12.62 11.56 -5.30
CA GLY A 615 -13.67 10.99 -4.46
C GLY A 615 -14.64 10.09 -5.22
N LYS A 616 -15.04 10.48 -6.42
CA LYS A 616 -15.94 9.66 -7.24
C LYS A 616 -15.32 8.30 -7.58
N ILE A 617 -14.07 8.27 -8.00
CA ILE A 617 -13.40 7.02 -8.37
C ILE A 617 -13.08 6.19 -7.14
N TYR A 618 -12.72 6.83 -6.04
CA TYR A 618 -12.57 6.11 -4.78
C TYR A 618 -13.87 5.40 -4.40
N ALA A 619 -15.01 6.09 -4.50
CA ALA A 619 -16.31 5.49 -4.26
C ALA A 619 -16.63 4.34 -5.23
N GLU A 620 -16.29 4.46 -6.51
CA GLU A 620 -16.43 3.39 -7.50
C GLU A 620 -15.56 2.18 -7.15
N GLN A 621 -14.33 2.38 -6.70
CA GLN A 621 -13.45 1.30 -6.24
C GLN A 621 -13.93 0.67 -4.93
N MET A 622 -14.44 1.47 -3.99
CA MET A 622 -15.10 0.94 -2.80
C MET A 622 -16.23 -0.01 -3.16
N GLN A 623 -17.06 0.36 -4.16
CA GLN A 623 -18.17 -0.45 -4.61
C GLN A 623 -17.77 -1.85 -5.09
N GLU A 624 -16.57 -1.99 -5.69
CA GLU A 624 -16.05 -3.30 -6.12
C GLU A 624 -15.72 -4.24 -4.96
N VAL A 625 -15.38 -3.70 -3.79
CA VAL A 625 -14.89 -4.47 -2.64
C VAL A 625 -15.73 -4.31 -1.36
N ILE A 626 -16.85 -3.60 -1.43
CA ILE A 626 -17.65 -3.24 -0.25
C ILE A 626 -18.23 -4.46 0.48
N ASN A 627 -18.44 -5.57 -0.21
CA ASN A 627 -19.01 -6.80 0.39
C ASN A 627 -17.98 -7.65 1.14
N HIS A 628 -16.69 -7.32 1.09
CA HIS A 628 -15.61 -8.07 1.75
C HIS A 628 -15.57 -7.79 3.27
N PRO A 629 -15.82 -8.78 4.14
CA PRO A 629 -15.83 -8.58 5.59
C PRO A 629 -14.45 -8.27 6.17
N SER A 630 -13.38 -8.71 5.52
CA SER A 630 -12.00 -8.46 5.96
C SER A 630 -11.63 -6.99 5.92
N ILE A 631 -12.21 -6.20 5.01
CA ILE A 631 -11.98 -4.76 4.97
C ILE A 631 -12.67 -4.13 6.19
N ILE A 632 -11.85 -3.67 7.14
CA ILE A 632 -12.33 -3.07 8.39
C ILE A 632 -12.18 -1.54 8.41
N MET A 633 -11.35 -1.00 7.54
CA MET A 633 -11.03 0.42 7.52
C MET A 633 -10.72 0.89 6.10
N TRP A 634 -11.27 2.04 5.75
CA TRP A 634 -10.95 2.76 4.53
C TRP A 634 -9.87 3.78 4.80
N GLU A 635 -8.76 3.70 4.08
CA GLU A 635 -7.65 4.63 4.22
C GLU A 635 -7.57 5.57 3.03
N GLY A 636 -7.42 6.87 3.31
CA GLY A 636 -7.45 7.92 2.32
C GLY A 636 -6.10 8.24 1.71
N SER A 637 -5.06 8.35 2.49
CA SER A 637 -3.71 8.69 2.01
C SER A 637 -2.62 8.21 2.96
N ASN A 638 -1.40 8.22 2.47
CA ASN A 638 -0.21 7.91 3.23
C ASN A 638 0.70 9.13 3.28
N GLU A 639 1.20 9.48 4.49
CA GLU A 639 2.21 10.53 4.71
C GLU A 639 1.94 11.84 3.96
N PHE A 640 0.71 12.30 4.00
CA PHE A 640 0.28 13.46 3.24
C PHE A 640 0.78 14.76 3.85
N HIS A 641 1.55 15.50 3.07
CA HIS A 641 2.12 16.78 3.49
C HIS A 641 1.38 17.95 2.84
N SER A 642 0.79 18.84 3.61
CA SER A 642 0.18 20.04 3.04
C SER A 642 -0.07 21.13 4.08
N SER A 643 -0.65 22.27 3.64
CA SER A 643 -1.12 23.31 4.53
C SER A 643 -2.32 22.82 5.35
N ARG A 644 -2.54 23.45 6.51
CA ARG A 644 -3.68 23.13 7.39
C ARG A 644 -5.02 23.13 6.68
N ALA A 645 -5.28 24.15 5.87
CA ALA A 645 -6.54 24.25 5.14
C ALA A 645 -6.77 23.09 4.16
N VAL A 646 -5.71 22.58 3.54
CA VAL A 646 -5.78 21.42 2.65
C VAL A 646 -5.99 20.14 3.43
N LEU A 647 -5.33 19.97 4.58
CA LEU A 647 -5.50 18.81 5.47
C LEU A 647 -6.92 18.75 6.02
N ASP A 648 -7.43 19.86 6.56
CA ASP A 648 -8.82 19.94 7.06
C ASP A 648 -9.81 19.57 5.94
N LYS A 649 -9.61 20.12 4.75
CA LYS A 649 -10.47 19.81 3.60
C LYS A 649 -10.38 18.35 3.16
N MET A 650 -9.19 17.77 3.20
CA MET A 650 -8.99 16.34 2.90
C MET A 650 -9.78 15.46 3.86
N TYR A 651 -9.67 15.70 5.16
CA TYR A 651 -10.43 14.94 6.15
C TYR A 651 -11.93 15.05 5.92
N ASP A 652 -12.42 16.26 5.69
CA ASP A 652 -13.84 16.51 5.48
C ASP A 652 -14.37 15.80 4.22
N GLU A 653 -13.70 15.95 3.10
CA GLU A 653 -14.15 15.37 1.82
C GLU A 653 -13.97 13.86 1.78
N PHE A 654 -12.91 13.32 2.40
CA PHE A 654 -12.70 11.88 2.47
C PHE A 654 -13.77 11.21 3.32
N VAL A 655 -13.99 11.69 4.54
CA VAL A 655 -15.02 11.15 5.45
C VAL A 655 -16.40 11.25 4.83
N LYS A 656 -16.72 12.38 4.21
CA LYS A 656 -17.99 12.56 3.51
C LYS A 656 -18.19 11.56 2.37
N THR A 657 -17.15 11.35 1.56
CA THR A 657 -17.20 10.41 0.42
C THR A 657 -17.38 8.97 0.90
N VAL A 658 -16.58 8.57 1.89
CA VAL A 658 -16.63 7.22 2.44
C VAL A 658 -17.98 6.95 3.08
N LYS A 659 -18.47 7.81 3.96
CA LYS A 659 -19.76 7.61 4.66
C LYS A 659 -20.96 7.61 3.71
N ALA A 660 -20.88 8.30 2.59
CA ALA A 660 -21.92 8.24 1.56
C ALA A 660 -22.01 6.88 0.86
N ALA A 661 -20.89 6.15 0.78
CA ALA A 661 -20.83 4.82 0.18
C ALA A 661 -20.95 3.71 1.24
N ASP A 662 -20.29 3.89 2.40
CA ASP A 662 -20.21 2.90 3.47
C ASP A 662 -20.03 3.53 4.85
N ASP A 663 -20.99 3.35 5.72
CA ASP A 663 -21.02 3.84 7.10
C ASP A 663 -20.75 2.74 8.14
N THR A 664 -20.38 1.52 7.69
CA THR A 664 -20.21 0.33 8.54
C THR A 664 -18.76 0.00 8.86
N ARG A 665 -17.81 0.84 8.47
CA ARG A 665 -16.37 0.63 8.68
C ARG A 665 -15.70 1.84 9.30
N LEU A 666 -14.51 1.57 9.84
CA LEU A 666 -13.62 2.61 10.34
C LEU A 666 -13.02 3.42 9.17
N ILE A 667 -12.55 4.61 9.46
CA ILE A 667 -12.01 5.55 8.47
C ILE A 667 -10.66 6.06 8.96
N CYS A 668 -9.65 6.01 8.11
CA CYS A 668 -8.35 6.65 8.32
C CYS A 668 -8.07 7.61 7.15
N PRO A 669 -8.39 8.89 7.25
CA PRO A 669 -8.19 9.83 6.15
C PRO A 669 -6.73 9.97 5.73
N CYS A 670 -5.80 9.82 6.69
CA CYS A 670 -4.37 9.82 6.41
C CYS A 670 -3.63 8.99 7.46
N SER A 671 -2.79 8.07 7.01
CA SER A 671 -2.04 7.19 7.90
C SER A 671 -0.87 7.86 8.62
N HIS A 672 -0.48 9.05 8.22
CA HIS A 672 0.46 9.90 8.94
C HIS A 672 0.33 11.32 8.44
N LEU A 673 -0.07 12.22 9.33
CA LEU A 673 -0.26 13.62 8.99
C LEU A 673 1.01 14.43 9.21
N TYR A 674 1.36 15.23 8.21
CA TYR A 674 2.41 16.24 8.34
C TYR A 674 1.82 17.64 8.10
N TYR A 675 2.12 18.55 8.97
CA TYR A 675 1.80 19.97 8.83
C TYR A 675 3.04 20.76 8.39
N GLY A 676 2.92 21.45 7.26
CA GLY A 676 3.80 22.57 6.90
C GLY A 676 5.27 22.25 6.62
N GLY A 677 5.58 21.64 5.53
CA GLY A 677 6.96 21.51 5.03
C GLY A 677 7.35 20.08 4.72
N GLY A 678 7.96 19.83 3.58
CA GLY A 678 8.28 18.53 3.07
C GLY A 678 9.09 17.64 4.04
N LEU A 679 9.15 16.36 3.73
CA LEU A 679 9.84 15.27 4.45
C LEU A 679 11.21 15.63 5.06
N TYR A 680 11.84 16.72 4.62
CA TYR A 680 13.18 17.13 5.00
C TYR A 680 13.30 18.62 5.34
N GLY A 681 12.21 19.33 5.42
CA GLY A 681 12.19 20.73 5.82
C GLY A 681 11.95 20.89 7.32
N ASN A 682 13.00 20.85 8.08
CA ASN A 682 13.23 21.40 9.46
C ASN A 682 12.10 21.41 10.51
N LYS A 683 10.90 20.86 10.28
CA LYS A 683 9.76 20.90 11.20
C LYS A 683 8.86 19.68 11.08
N GLY A 684 9.46 18.47 11.07
CA GLY A 684 8.73 17.22 11.24
C GLY A 684 8.58 16.83 12.72
N PHE A 685 7.95 15.72 13.00
CA PHE A 685 7.82 15.12 14.34
C PHE A 685 9.16 14.68 14.96
N TYR A 686 10.18 15.50 14.92
CA TYR A 686 11.49 15.14 15.39
C TYR A 686 11.74 15.73 16.77
N TYR A 687 12.39 14.95 17.61
CA TYR A 687 13.07 15.51 18.75
C TYR A 687 14.17 16.44 18.25
N GLN A 688 14.22 17.64 18.78
CA GLN A 688 15.35 18.53 18.59
C GLN A 688 16.59 17.94 19.26
N ASP A 689 17.79 18.31 18.81
CA ASP A 689 19.06 17.85 19.40
C ASP A 689 19.17 18.12 20.92
N ASP A 690 18.32 19.03 21.44
CA ASP A 690 18.21 19.32 22.87
C ASP A 690 17.26 18.37 23.64
N GLY A 691 16.70 17.36 22.97
CA GLY A 691 15.80 16.38 23.56
C GLY A 691 14.35 16.86 23.75
N LYS A 692 13.97 17.98 23.17
CA LYS A 692 12.57 18.46 23.22
C LYS A 692 11.79 17.96 22.00
N PHE A 693 10.58 17.51 22.25
CA PHE A 693 9.64 17.16 21.21
C PHE A 693 9.23 18.42 20.43
N ASN A 694 9.31 18.35 19.10
CA ASN A 694 8.82 19.43 18.27
C ASN A 694 7.29 19.49 18.37
N GLN A 695 6.76 20.54 18.99
CA GLN A 695 5.33 20.74 19.23
C GLN A 695 4.59 21.39 18.06
N ASP A 696 5.21 21.52 16.90
CA ASP A 696 4.59 22.19 15.74
C ASP A 696 3.49 21.35 15.04
N PHE A 697 3.15 20.19 15.60
CA PHE A 697 1.99 19.42 15.16
C PHE A 697 0.72 19.98 15.80
N GLU A 698 -0.10 20.58 14.98
CA GLU A 698 -1.47 20.93 15.36
C GLU A 698 -2.45 19.92 14.73
N PRO A 699 -3.25 19.20 15.53
CA PRO A 699 -4.32 18.35 15.01
C PRO A 699 -5.28 19.13 14.12
N CYS A 700 -5.90 18.47 13.14
CA CYS A 700 -6.94 19.05 12.29
C CYS A 700 -8.26 19.29 13.05
N GLU A 701 -8.20 19.95 14.20
CA GLU A 701 -9.34 20.10 15.12
C GLU A 701 -10.48 20.95 14.58
N SER A 702 -10.23 21.76 13.56
CA SER A 702 -11.25 22.54 12.85
C SER A 702 -12.06 21.68 11.88
N SER A 703 -11.51 20.57 11.38
CA SER A 703 -12.17 19.64 10.48
C SER A 703 -13.29 18.86 11.20
N PHE A 704 -14.47 18.79 10.61
CA PHE A 704 -15.51 17.89 11.12
C PHE A 704 -15.13 16.42 10.89
N GLY A 705 -14.43 16.12 9.80
CA GLY A 705 -13.92 14.78 9.51
C GLY A 705 -12.95 14.28 10.57
N TRP A 706 -12.14 15.16 11.17
CA TRP A 706 -11.27 14.80 12.29
C TRP A 706 -12.05 14.36 13.54
N LYS A 707 -13.25 14.88 13.70
CA LYS A 707 -14.13 14.64 14.86
C LYS A 707 -15.14 13.51 14.62
N ASP A 708 -15.22 12.99 13.40
CA ASP A 708 -16.18 11.94 13.08
C ASP A 708 -15.90 10.67 13.89
N GLU A 709 -16.97 10.07 14.40
CA GLU A 709 -16.91 8.92 15.29
C GLU A 709 -16.29 7.65 14.69
N ASN A 710 -16.21 7.57 13.36
CA ASN A 710 -15.60 6.43 12.67
C ASN A 710 -14.12 6.64 12.38
N VAL A 711 -13.58 7.84 12.63
CA VAL A 711 -12.19 8.17 12.31
C VAL A 711 -11.22 7.60 13.35
N VAL A 712 -10.34 6.71 12.90
CA VAL A 712 -9.19 6.20 13.64
C VAL A 712 -7.97 7.07 13.30
N ARG A 713 -7.27 7.51 14.32
CA ARG A 713 -6.08 8.33 14.17
C ARG A 713 -4.82 7.47 14.04
N SER A 714 -3.88 7.90 13.24
CA SER A 714 -2.72 7.11 12.88
C SER A 714 -1.44 7.92 12.85
N SER A 715 -0.32 7.26 13.14
CA SER A 715 1.02 7.82 12.95
C SER A 715 2.03 6.78 12.46
N HIS A 716 3.16 7.27 11.93
CA HIS A 716 4.35 6.48 11.60
C HIS A 716 5.44 6.77 12.62
N ASN A 717 6.06 5.74 13.17
CA ASN A 717 6.97 5.84 14.31
C ASN A 717 8.31 5.17 14.07
N TYR A 718 8.98 5.50 12.98
CA TYR A 718 10.33 5.02 12.70
C TYR A 718 11.36 5.57 13.69
N GLU A 719 11.17 6.77 14.14
CA GLU A 719 12.14 7.55 14.88
C GLU A 719 12.12 7.32 16.38
N ILE A 720 10.99 6.87 16.89
CA ILE A 720 10.85 6.53 18.30
C ILE A 720 11.79 5.39 18.68
N LEU A 721 12.08 4.49 17.73
CA LEU A 721 12.98 3.35 17.93
C LEU A 721 14.44 3.72 17.77
N LEU A 722 14.73 4.78 17.03
CA LEU A 722 16.07 5.09 16.54
C LEU A 722 16.96 5.80 17.54
N GLY A 723 16.49 5.96 18.77
CA GLY A 723 17.29 6.55 19.83
C GLY A 723 18.01 7.81 19.38
N TYR A 724 17.36 8.93 19.52
CA TYR A 724 18.03 10.20 19.28
C TYR A 724 19.32 10.31 20.06
N GLY A 725 20.41 10.22 19.33
CA GLY A 725 21.76 10.38 19.83
C GLY A 725 22.04 9.53 21.07
N ASN A 726 22.93 8.65 21.08
CA ASN A 726 23.56 7.92 22.20
C ASN A 726 22.71 7.61 23.45
N ARG A 727 21.38 7.65 23.36
CA ARG A 727 20.48 7.54 24.50
C ARG A 727 19.63 6.29 24.42
N TRP A 728 20.26 5.14 24.55
CA TRP A 728 19.63 3.83 24.64
C TRP A 728 18.49 3.75 25.66
N ASP A 729 18.57 4.52 26.75
CA ASP A 729 17.71 4.40 27.93
C ASP A 729 16.57 5.44 27.99
N ILE A 730 16.71 6.62 27.38
CA ILE A 730 15.75 7.74 27.50
C ILE A 730 14.56 7.59 26.61
N PHE A 731 14.73 6.81 25.65
CA PHE A 731 13.78 6.52 24.62
C PHE A 731 12.43 6.07 25.16
N ARG A 732 12.46 5.43 26.32
CA ARG A 732 11.35 4.67 26.83
C ARG A 732 10.20 5.51 27.34
N GLU A 733 10.43 6.66 27.96
CA GLU A 733 9.37 7.31 28.71
C GLU A 733 8.79 8.59 28.06
N GLN A 734 9.64 9.46 27.55
CA GLN A 734 9.16 10.76 27.03
C GLN A 734 8.61 10.70 25.61
N ALA A 735 9.28 10.02 24.70
CA ALA A 735 8.86 9.90 23.30
C ALA A 735 7.59 9.07 23.16
N TRP A 736 7.50 7.99 23.92
CA TRP A 736 6.38 7.06 23.85
C TRP A 736 5.10 7.65 24.45
N LYS A 737 5.18 8.46 25.49
CA LYS A 737 4.00 9.09 26.10
C LYS A 737 3.40 10.19 25.23
N SER A 738 4.18 10.87 24.43
CA SER A 738 3.72 12.04 23.68
C SER A 738 2.75 11.67 22.56
N GLN A 739 3.01 10.63 21.79
CA GLN A 739 2.19 10.28 20.62
C GLN A 739 0.81 9.72 20.98
N PRO A 740 0.67 8.72 21.87
CA PRO A 740 -0.66 8.32 22.32
C PRO A 740 -1.45 9.49 22.94
N ALA A 741 -0.78 10.39 23.66
CA ALA A 741 -1.44 11.57 24.22
C ALA A 741 -1.96 12.55 23.16
N LEU A 742 -1.30 12.62 21.99
CA LEU A 742 -1.72 13.47 20.88
C LEU A 742 -2.88 12.89 20.07
N PHE A 743 -2.85 11.57 19.84
CA PHE A 743 -3.75 10.93 18.89
C PHE A 743 -4.89 10.16 19.57
N LYS A 744 -4.61 9.41 20.63
CA LYS A 744 -5.64 8.65 21.34
C LYS A 744 -6.46 9.57 22.24
N SER A 745 -7.77 9.41 22.17
CA SER A 745 -8.72 10.08 23.05
C SER A 745 -9.81 9.12 23.50
N LYS A 746 -10.72 9.59 24.36
CA LYS A 746 -11.90 8.82 24.73
C LYS A 746 -12.86 8.58 23.53
N ASP A 747 -12.74 9.39 22.48
CA ASP A 747 -13.64 9.33 21.34
C ASP A 747 -12.95 8.70 20.10
N HIS A 748 -11.60 8.63 20.07
CA HIS A 748 -10.84 8.15 18.94
C HIS A 748 -9.76 7.16 19.34
N ALA A 749 -9.78 6.00 18.68
CA ALA A 749 -8.71 5.01 18.72
C ALA A 749 -7.45 5.53 18.01
N TYR A 750 -6.31 4.96 18.38
CA TYR A 750 -5.01 5.31 17.83
C TYR A 750 -4.22 4.07 17.41
N ILE A 751 -3.74 4.06 16.19
CA ILE A 751 -2.89 3.02 15.64
C ILE A 751 -1.55 3.58 15.19
N ILE A 752 -0.50 2.75 15.29
CA ILE A 752 0.78 2.99 14.65
C ILE A 752 0.78 2.18 13.36
N SER A 753 0.47 2.85 12.26
CA SER A 753 0.30 2.21 10.95
C SER A 753 1.61 1.86 10.28
N GLU A 754 2.74 2.43 10.75
CA GLU A 754 4.08 2.06 10.33
C GLU A 754 5.09 2.21 11.46
N PHE A 755 5.87 1.16 11.70
CA PHE A 755 7.08 1.22 12.50
C PHE A 755 8.03 0.12 12.03
N ALA A 756 9.31 0.36 12.09
CA ALA A 756 10.34 -0.64 11.81
C ALA A 756 11.72 -0.14 12.25
N ILE A 757 12.66 -1.04 12.30
CA ILE A 757 14.09 -0.77 12.43
C ILE A 757 14.87 -1.76 11.59
N VAL A 758 16.09 -1.41 11.26
CA VAL A 758 16.98 -2.24 10.45
C VAL A 758 17.38 -3.53 11.15
N GLY A 759 17.54 -4.60 10.35
CA GLY A 759 18.18 -5.85 10.76
C GLY A 759 18.85 -6.46 9.54
N ARG A 760 20.17 -6.50 9.53
CA ARG A 760 20.98 -6.97 8.40
C ARG A 760 20.58 -8.37 7.99
N GLN A 761 20.72 -8.65 6.70
CA GLN A 761 20.39 -9.97 6.15
C GLN A 761 21.37 -11.02 6.66
N ASP A 762 20.87 -12.24 6.84
CA ASP A 762 21.71 -13.38 7.14
C ASP A 762 22.57 -13.70 5.92
N ASN A 763 23.89 -13.59 6.04
CA ASN A 763 24.83 -13.82 4.95
C ASN A 763 24.87 -15.27 4.41
N ARG A 764 24.13 -16.17 5.02
CA ARG A 764 23.95 -17.57 4.57
C ARG A 764 22.71 -17.72 3.69
N THR A 765 21.88 -16.69 3.57
CA THR A 765 20.67 -16.74 2.75
C THR A 765 20.94 -16.23 1.34
N LYS A 766 20.12 -16.67 0.41
CA LYS A 766 20.21 -16.25 -1.00
C LYS A 766 19.95 -14.74 -1.18
N GLU A 767 19.22 -14.11 -0.28
CA GLU A 767 18.98 -12.67 -0.30
C GLU A 767 20.27 -11.88 -0.08
N ALA A 768 21.14 -12.34 0.80
CA ALA A 768 22.43 -11.71 1.07
C ALA A 768 23.34 -11.72 -0.16
N GLU A 769 23.22 -12.70 -1.06
CA GLU A 769 23.97 -12.74 -2.32
C GLU A 769 23.53 -11.64 -3.30
N ILE A 770 22.27 -11.20 -3.19
CA ILE A 770 21.68 -10.20 -4.07
C ILE A 770 21.89 -8.78 -3.52
N TYR A 771 21.86 -8.60 -2.21
CA TYR A 771 21.87 -7.31 -1.51
C TYR A 771 23.12 -7.08 -0.67
N HIS A 772 24.29 -7.16 -1.28
CA HIS A 772 25.58 -6.97 -0.60
C HIS A 772 26.00 -5.53 -0.39
N LYS A 773 25.29 -4.55 -0.91
CA LYS A 773 25.74 -3.17 -0.81
C LYS A 773 25.18 -2.52 0.44
N ASP A 774 26.10 -2.11 1.32
CA ASP A 774 25.83 -1.16 2.40
C ASP A 774 25.15 0.08 1.84
N ASP A 775 23.86 0.14 1.93
CA ASP A 775 23.17 1.41 1.77
C ASP A 775 23.41 2.21 3.05
N SER A 776 24.15 3.30 2.92
CA SER A 776 24.51 4.16 4.05
C SER A 776 23.29 4.75 4.77
N TYR A 777 22.17 4.81 4.07
CA TYR A 777 20.92 5.32 4.64
C TYR A 777 20.29 4.30 5.61
N GLU A 778 20.17 3.05 5.22
CA GLU A 778 19.53 2.01 6.06
C GLU A 778 20.33 1.71 7.34
N LEU A 779 21.66 1.82 7.28
CA LEU A 779 22.51 1.66 8.45
C LEU A 779 22.56 2.90 9.36
N ALA A 780 21.87 3.98 9.02
CA ALA A 780 21.83 5.19 9.84
C ALA A 780 21.31 4.92 11.26
N ASP A 781 20.43 3.94 11.42
CA ASP A 781 19.87 3.56 12.72
C ASP A 781 20.94 2.92 13.61
N GLU A 782 21.72 1.99 13.05
CA GLU A 782 22.85 1.39 13.76
C GLU A 782 23.93 2.43 14.08
N LYS A 783 24.25 3.31 13.13
CA LYS A 783 25.20 4.41 13.35
C LYS A 783 24.77 5.35 14.48
N ARG A 784 23.47 5.67 14.56
CA ARG A 784 22.92 6.47 15.66
C ARG A 784 23.01 5.76 17.00
N ALA A 785 22.68 4.46 17.03
CA ALA A 785 22.67 3.69 18.27
C ALA A 785 24.07 3.34 18.80
N PHE A 786 25.05 3.12 17.92
CA PHE A 786 26.35 2.58 18.25
C PHE A 786 27.54 3.48 17.86
N GLY A 787 27.31 4.64 17.23
CA GLY A 787 28.39 5.49 16.71
C GLY A 787 29.29 4.71 15.74
N GLU A 788 30.61 4.94 15.80
CA GLU A 788 31.58 4.23 14.95
C GLU A 788 31.62 2.71 15.22
N ALA A 789 31.18 2.27 16.40
CA ALA A 789 31.15 0.86 16.73
C ALA A 789 30.13 0.03 15.96
N TYR A 790 29.22 0.67 15.17
CA TYR A 790 28.27 -0.03 14.30
C TYR A 790 28.95 -0.98 13.29
N GLU A 791 30.21 -0.70 12.92
CA GLU A 791 31.01 -1.56 12.03
C GLU A 791 31.35 -2.92 12.66
N LYS A 792 31.25 -3.05 13.99
CA LYS A 792 31.45 -4.30 14.71
C LYS A 792 30.20 -5.19 14.72
N LEU A 793 29.05 -4.67 14.26
CA LEU A 793 27.82 -5.43 14.16
C LEU A 793 27.87 -6.36 12.95
N ASP A 794 27.86 -7.66 13.20
CA ASP A 794 27.52 -8.64 12.17
C ASP A 794 26.00 -8.76 12.02
N PHE A 795 25.54 -9.62 11.13
CA PHE A 795 24.10 -9.80 10.92
C PHE A 795 23.36 -10.32 12.16
N LYS A 796 24.02 -11.14 13.02
CA LYS A 796 23.41 -11.68 14.24
C LYS A 796 23.15 -10.58 15.27
N LEU A 797 24.15 -9.73 15.49
CA LEU A 797 24.02 -8.60 16.42
C LEU A 797 23.03 -7.55 15.89
N SER A 798 23.04 -7.30 14.59
CA SER A 798 22.07 -6.42 13.95
C SER A 798 20.64 -6.94 14.10
N GLN A 799 20.41 -8.23 13.86
CA GLN A 799 19.08 -8.82 14.04
C GLN A 799 18.66 -8.90 15.52
N ALA A 800 19.61 -9.10 16.44
CA ALA A 800 19.33 -9.02 17.88
C ALA A 800 18.90 -7.60 18.27
N TYR A 801 19.56 -6.56 17.72
CA TYR A 801 19.16 -5.18 17.92
C TYR A 801 17.75 -4.91 17.36
N GLN A 802 17.47 -5.38 16.15
CA GLN A 802 16.14 -5.29 15.56
C GLN A 802 15.07 -5.96 16.46
N ALA A 803 15.34 -7.16 16.95
CA ALA A 803 14.42 -7.88 17.84
C ALA A 803 14.19 -7.13 19.16
N LEU A 804 15.25 -6.59 19.77
CA LEU A 804 15.13 -5.80 20.99
C LEU A 804 14.24 -4.58 20.82
N CYS A 805 14.44 -3.86 19.71
CA CYS A 805 13.61 -2.71 19.38
C CYS A 805 12.15 -3.11 19.11
N ALA A 806 11.92 -4.21 18.39
CA ALA A 806 10.58 -4.74 18.14
C ALA A 806 9.84 -5.07 19.46
N TYR A 807 10.51 -5.77 20.38
CA TYR A 807 9.98 -6.07 21.70
C TYR A 807 9.62 -4.82 22.49
N ASN A 808 10.56 -3.90 22.59
CA ASN A 808 10.35 -2.66 23.35
C ASN A 808 9.20 -1.83 22.78
N THR A 809 9.11 -1.72 21.44
CA THR A 809 8.01 -1.00 20.81
C THR A 809 6.67 -1.62 21.17
N VAL A 810 6.53 -2.91 20.94
CA VAL A 810 5.25 -3.60 21.13
C VAL A 810 4.78 -3.46 22.59
N LYS A 811 5.66 -3.75 23.57
CA LYS A 811 5.24 -3.69 24.97
C LYS A 811 4.85 -2.27 25.42
N TYR A 812 5.67 -1.25 25.07
CA TYR A 812 5.38 0.12 25.49
C TYR A 812 4.13 0.68 24.83
N MET A 813 3.95 0.45 23.54
CA MET A 813 2.77 0.95 22.84
C MET A 813 1.48 0.27 23.32
N ARG A 814 1.54 -1.03 23.61
CA ARG A 814 0.40 -1.73 24.23
C ARG A 814 0.11 -1.19 25.64
N TYR A 815 1.15 -0.92 26.45
CA TYR A 815 0.99 -0.33 27.78
C TYR A 815 0.38 1.06 27.72
N LEU A 816 0.82 1.89 26.77
CA LEU A 816 0.31 3.24 26.57
C LEU A 816 -1.07 3.30 25.87
N GLY A 817 -1.60 2.16 25.47
CA GLY A 817 -2.95 2.04 24.96
C GLY A 817 -3.12 2.28 23.48
N ALA A 818 -2.08 2.08 22.65
CA ALA A 818 -2.25 2.02 21.21
C ALA A 818 -3.16 0.83 20.83
N ASP A 819 -4.06 1.05 19.87
CA ASP A 819 -5.06 0.06 19.44
C ASP A 819 -4.56 -0.78 18.26
N GLY A 820 -3.35 -0.51 17.75
CA GLY A 820 -2.76 -1.30 16.69
C GLY A 820 -1.30 -0.93 16.41
N LEU A 821 -0.56 -1.92 15.89
CA LEU A 821 0.86 -1.83 15.55
C LEU A 821 1.12 -2.58 14.26
N MET A 822 1.65 -1.89 13.24
CA MET A 822 1.90 -2.48 11.93
C MET A 822 3.36 -2.31 11.54
N TRP A 823 4.06 -3.44 11.38
CA TRP A 823 5.46 -3.44 10.97
C TRP A 823 5.61 -3.08 9.48
N CYS A 824 6.47 -2.15 9.15
CA CYS A 824 6.76 -1.76 7.77
C CYS A 824 8.12 -2.32 7.31
N SER A 825 8.13 -3.33 6.53
CA SER A 825 7.08 -4.10 5.90
C SER A 825 7.17 -5.58 6.29
N LEU A 826 6.26 -6.41 5.77
CA LEU A 826 6.20 -7.84 6.11
C LEU A 826 7.45 -8.61 5.67
N SER A 827 7.86 -8.46 4.42
CA SER A 827 8.99 -9.17 3.83
C SER A 827 9.98 -8.22 3.19
N GLY A 828 11.26 -8.65 3.15
CA GLY A 828 12.37 -7.90 2.59
C GLY A 828 12.40 -7.83 1.09
N GLY A 829 13.29 -7.03 0.59
CA GLY A 829 13.59 -6.91 -0.82
C GLY A 829 13.21 -5.57 -1.43
N ALA A 830 14.14 -4.66 -1.48
CA ALA A 830 14.05 -3.52 -2.38
C ALA A 830 15.21 -3.53 -3.35
N ASN A 831 15.05 -2.82 -4.42
CA ASN A 831 15.92 -2.81 -5.56
C ASN A 831 17.33 -2.38 -5.37
N ASP A 832 17.60 -1.69 -4.30
CA ASP A 832 18.85 -1.03 -4.00
C ASP A 832 19.43 -1.44 -2.66
N GLY A 833 18.93 -2.54 -2.08
CA GLY A 833 19.35 -3.00 -0.77
C GLY A 833 18.83 -2.16 0.38
N SER A 834 17.88 -1.25 0.12
CA SER A 834 17.41 -0.27 1.11
C SER A 834 16.40 -0.84 2.11
N TYR A 835 15.91 -2.06 1.95
CA TYR A 835 14.90 -2.61 2.84
C TYR A 835 15.37 -3.85 3.59
N ILE A 836 16.27 -3.63 4.53
CA ILE A 836 16.67 -4.63 5.52
C ILE A 836 15.80 -4.61 6.81
N LYS A 837 14.75 -3.78 6.83
CA LYS A 837 13.81 -3.63 7.95
C LYS A 837 12.85 -4.81 8.16
N PRO A 838 12.38 -5.54 7.13
CA PRO A 838 11.44 -6.63 7.33
C PRO A 838 11.89 -7.72 8.30
N PRO A 839 10.95 -8.34 9.05
CA PRO A 839 11.24 -9.42 10.00
C PRO A 839 11.40 -10.78 9.30
N ILE A 840 11.05 -10.83 8.02
CA ILE A 840 11.17 -11.99 7.14
C ILE A 840 11.98 -11.54 5.93
N ASP A 841 12.94 -12.34 5.51
CA ASP A 841 13.71 -12.04 4.32
C ASP A 841 12.86 -12.21 3.04
N PHE A 842 13.41 -11.80 1.92
CA PHE A 842 12.75 -11.85 0.62
C PHE A 842 12.31 -13.27 0.19
N TYR A 843 12.98 -14.31 0.67
CA TYR A 843 12.67 -15.72 0.40
C TYR A 843 11.78 -16.38 1.45
N GLY A 844 11.32 -15.62 2.44
CA GLY A 844 10.44 -16.10 3.50
C GLY A 844 11.16 -16.63 4.74
N TYR A 845 12.47 -16.48 4.86
CA TYR A 845 13.21 -16.91 6.04
C TYR A 845 13.07 -15.92 7.20
N LYS A 846 12.84 -16.46 8.39
CA LYS A 846 12.64 -15.68 9.61
C LYS A 846 13.94 -15.02 10.07
N LYS A 847 13.88 -13.74 10.44
CA LYS A 847 14.89 -13.04 11.23
C LYS A 847 14.52 -13.09 12.72
N GLN A 848 15.40 -12.62 13.61
CA GLN A 848 15.10 -12.59 15.06
C GLN A 848 13.90 -11.70 15.39
N ALA A 849 13.68 -10.62 14.67
CA ALA A 849 12.50 -9.77 14.84
C ALA A 849 11.16 -10.48 14.54
N PHE A 850 11.15 -11.54 13.70
CA PHE A 850 9.96 -12.34 13.47
C PHE A 850 9.43 -12.95 14.77
N TYR A 851 10.32 -13.53 15.57
CA TYR A 851 9.94 -14.16 16.83
C TYR A 851 9.49 -13.12 17.85
N ALA A 852 10.18 -11.97 17.90
CA ALA A 852 9.81 -10.86 18.76
C ALA A 852 8.40 -10.33 18.47
N LEU A 853 8.10 -10.12 17.20
CA LEU A 853 6.77 -9.67 16.77
C LEU A 853 5.70 -10.74 17.01
N LYS A 854 6.01 -11.99 16.69
CA LYS A 854 5.08 -13.11 16.91
C LYS A 854 4.64 -13.23 18.36
N GLU A 855 5.58 -13.13 19.29
CA GLU A 855 5.27 -13.14 20.72
C GLU A 855 4.54 -11.85 21.15
N GLY A 856 5.02 -10.69 20.69
CA GLY A 856 4.43 -9.39 21.01
C GLY A 856 3.03 -9.17 20.46
N PHE A 857 2.69 -9.79 19.33
CA PHE A 857 1.37 -9.72 18.72
C PHE A 857 0.37 -10.75 19.27
N ALA A 858 0.80 -11.61 20.20
CA ALA A 858 -0.14 -12.49 20.89
C ALA A 858 -1.25 -11.67 21.58
N GLU A 859 -2.46 -12.26 21.66
CA GLU A 859 -3.64 -11.55 22.18
C GLU A 859 -3.39 -11.02 23.59
N THR A 860 -2.88 -11.84 24.49
CA THR A 860 -2.57 -11.47 25.87
C THR A 860 -1.09 -11.71 26.16
N ILE A 861 -0.39 -10.69 26.64
CA ILE A 861 1.02 -10.80 27.07
C ILE A 861 1.23 -10.17 28.45
N CYS A 862 2.25 -10.65 29.16
CA CYS A 862 2.75 -10.04 30.39
C CYS A 862 4.20 -9.63 30.22
N PHE A 863 4.59 -8.47 30.72
CA PHE A 863 5.95 -7.94 30.65
C PHE A 863 6.22 -6.99 31.81
N ASP A 864 7.50 -6.68 32.08
CA ASP A 864 7.92 -5.66 33.03
C ASP A 864 7.92 -4.26 32.37
N LYS A 865 7.10 -3.35 32.87
CA LYS A 865 7.01 -1.99 32.33
C LYS A 865 8.28 -1.15 32.58
N LYS A 866 9.12 -1.59 33.51
CA LYS A 866 10.38 -0.96 33.86
C LYS A 866 11.61 -1.77 33.44
N ALA A 867 11.44 -2.78 32.60
CA ALA A 867 12.60 -3.54 32.12
C ALA A 867 13.64 -2.62 31.51
N GLU A 868 14.77 -2.54 32.13
CA GLU A 868 15.88 -1.66 31.77
C GLU A 868 17.08 -2.47 31.33
N VAL A 869 17.98 -1.84 30.61
CA VAL A 869 19.19 -2.47 30.10
C VAL A 869 20.18 -2.77 31.19
N ALA A 870 20.20 -1.98 32.27
CA ALA A 870 21.11 -2.17 33.39
C ALA A 870 20.50 -1.72 34.73
N TYR A 871 20.79 -2.47 35.75
CA TYR A 871 20.36 -2.20 37.13
C TYR A 871 21.57 -2.25 38.11
N ASN A 872 21.49 -1.44 39.15
CA ASN A 872 22.55 -1.34 40.18
C ASN A 872 22.44 -2.40 41.29
N GLY A 873 21.93 -3.58 40.98
CA GLY A 873 21.93 -4.74 41.86
C GLY A 873 20.53 -5.27 42.22
N LYS A 874 19.64 -4.51 42.82
CA LYS A 874 18.30 -4.95 43.15
C LYS A 874 17.35 -4.71 42.00
N TYR A 875 16.90 -5.79 41.35
CA TYR A 875 15.89 -5.75 40.30
C TYR A 875 14.50 -5.58 40.91
N VAL A 876 13.79 -4.53 40.52
CA VAL A 876 12.38 -4.33 40.88
C VAL A 876 11.53 -4.56 39.65
N CYS A 877 10.83 -5.69 39.64
CA CYS A 877 9.91 -6.05 38.59
C CYS A 877 8.53 -5.41 38.82
N GLU A 878 8.02 -4.71 37.82
CA GLU A 878 6.66 -4.13 37.81
C GLU A 878 5.87 -4.73 36.65
N PRO A 879 5.33 -5.95 36.81
CA PRO A 879 4.71 -6.66 35.68
C PRO A 879 3.38 -6.04 35.32
N VAL A 880 3.09 -6.08 34.03
CA VAL A 880 1.84 -5.59 33.41
C VAL A 880 1.23 -6.69 32.57
N LEU A 881 -0.05 -6.92 32.72
CA LEU A 881 -0.84 -7.77 31.84
C LEU A 881 -1.62 -6.91 30.87
N THR A 882 -1.51 -7.18 29.56
CA THR A 882 -2.24 -6.46 28.49
C THR A 882 -2.89 -7.44 27.53
N GLY A 883 -4.01 -7.02 26.91
CA GLY A 883 -4.84 -7.87 26.06
C GLY A 883 -5.80 -8.75 26.87
N ALA A 884 -6.04 -8.40 28.10
CA ALA A 884 -6.89 -9.18 29.01
C ALA A 884 -8.39 -8.84 28.81
N GLU A 885 -9.23 -9.86 28.88
CA GLU A 885 -10.68 -9.70 28.86
C GLU A 885 -11.19 -9.43 30.28
N LYS A 886 -11.84 -8.27 30.47
CA LYS A 886 -12.34 -7.85 31.78
C LYS A 886 -13.23 -8.92 32.42
N GLY A 887 -12.90 -9.28 33.66
CA GLY A 887 -13.63 -10.28 34.46
C GLY A 887 -13.11 -11.71 34.31
N LYS A 888 -12.30 -12.02 33.32
CA LYS A 888 -11.65 -13.32 33.11
C LYS A 888 -10.46 -13.48 34.06
N THR A 889 -10.20 -14.72 34.47
CA THR A 889 -9.05 -15.04 35.34
C THR A 889 -7.89 -15.54 34.49
N TYR A 890 -6.70 -15.08 34.81
CA TYR A 890 -5.44 -15.44 34.17
C TYR A 890 -4.45 -15.96 35.21
N ASN A 891 -3.74 -17.02 34.88
CA ASN A 891 -2.59 -17.50 35.61
C ASN A 891 -1.33 -17.02 34.89
N VAL A 892 -0.52 -16.21 35.56
CA VAL A 892 0.74 -15.72 35.04
C VAL A 892 1.87 -16.37 35.81
N LYS A 893 2.70 -17.14 35.14
CA LYS A 893 3.96 -17.66 35.69
C LYS A 893 5.13 -16.82 35.17
N MET A 894 6.00 -16.38 36.03
CA MET A 894 7.20 -15.66 35.71
C MET A 894 8.44 -16.41 36.20
N GLU A 895 9.44 -16.54 35.34
CA GLU A 895 10.74 -17.13 35.68
C GLU A 895 11.85 -16.14 35.31
N ILE A 896 12.77 -15.91 36.24
CA ILE A 896 14.04 -15.20 35.96
C ILE A 896 15.12 -16.26 35.77
N LYS A 897 15.75 -16.28 34.61
CA LYS A 897 16.80 -17.24 34.26
C LYS A 897 18.14 -16.53 34.04
N ASN A 898 19.22 -17.12 34.51
CA ASN A 898 20.58 -16.65 34.22
C ASN A 898 21.03 -17.12 32.81
N GLN A 899 22.20 -16.71 32.36
CA GLN A 899 22.73 -17.06 31.03
C GLN A 899 22.92 -18.58 30.81
N SER A 900 23.04 -19.37 31.87
CA SER A 900 23.10 -20.86 31.76
C SER A 900 21.71 -21.49 31.59
N GLY A 901 20.62 -20.69 31.73
CA GLY A 901 19.24 -21.18 31.70
C GLY A 901 18.70 -21.64 33.04
N GLU A 902 19.47 -21.47 34.14
CA GLU A 902 19.03 -21.83 35.47
C GLU A 902 18.02 -20.81 36.00
N VAL A 903 16.88 -21.29 36.53
CA VAL A 903 15.86 -20.47 37.16
C VAL A 903 16.35 -19.98 38.51
N VAL A 904 16.59 -18.68 38.66
CA VAL A 904 17.06 -18.05 39.92
C VAL A 904 15.91 -17.42 40.71
N CYS A 905 14.77 -17.20 40.08
CA CYS A 905 13.54 -16.75 40.75
C CYS A 905 12.32 -17.23 39.97
N GLU A 906 11.28 -17.64 40.68
CA GLU A 906 9.99 -17.99 40.13
C GLU A 906 8.86 -17.28 40.90
N ARG A 907 7.85 -16.76 40.18
CA ARG A 907 6.65 -16.13 40.72
C ARG A 907 5.42 -16.57 39.97
N GLY A 908 4.32 -16.74 40.69
CA GLY A 908 3.00 -16.98 40.11
C GLY A 908 1.99 -15.91 40.54
N PHE A 909 1.14 -15.51 39.62
CA PHE A 909 0.03 -14.59 39.85
C PHE A 909 -1.24 -15.22 39.32
N ALA A 910 -2.27 -15.36 40.16
CA ALA A 910 -3.61 -15.72 39.77
C ALA A 910 -4.47 -14.45 39.86
N VAL A 911 -4.80 -13.84 38.70
CA VAL A 911 -5.40 -12.52 38.67
C VAL A 911 -6.68 -12.50 37.86
N LYS A 912 -7.69 -11.82 38.39
CA LYS A 912 -8.92 -11.52 37.65
C LYS A 912 -8.75 -10.18 36.97
N ALA A 913 -8.87 -10.13 35.65
CA ALA A 913 -8.66 -8.92 34.88
C ALA A 913 -9.66 -7.82 35.24
N THR A 914 -9.15 -6.66 35.60
CA THR A 914 -9.94 -5.46 35.94
C THR A 914 -10.12 -4.54 34.74
N ALA A 915 -9.18 -4.58 33.80
CA ALA A 915 -9.14 -3.80 32.59
C ALA A 915 -8.42 -4.56 31.47
N PHE A 916 -8.40 -4.03 30.27
CA PHE A 916 -7.68 -4.60 29.12
C PHE A 916 -6.14 -4.60 29.37
N THR A 917 -5.63 -3.54 30.00
CA THR A 917 -4.24 -3.40 30.44
C THR A 917 -4.25 -2.98 31.91
N PHE A 918 -3.49 -3.65 32.77
CA PHE A 918 -3.39 -3.32 34.19
C PHE A 918 -2.11 -3.85 34.83
N ASP A 919 -1.65 -3.16 35.88
CA ASP A 919 -0.47 -3.51 36.64
C ASP A 919 -0.74 -4.72 37.54
N LEU A 920 0.22 -5.63 37.65
CA LEU A 920 0.27 -6.67 38.65
C LEU A 920 1.10 -6.20 39.88
N GLU A 921 1.07 -6.98 40.94
CA GLU A 921 1.78 -6.61 42.16
C GLU A 921 3.31 -6.62 41.95
N PRO A 922 4.00 -5.48 42.18
CA PRO A 922 5.44 -5.39 41.99
C PRO A 922 6.19 -6.17 43.07
N PHE A 923 7.40 -6.62 42.74
CA PHE A 923 8.28 -7.31 43.66
C PHE A 923 9.74 -7.05 43.35
N ALA A 924 10.62 -7.30 44.35
CA ALA A 924 12.03 -7.06 44.19
C ALA A 924 12.83 -8.35 44.34
N VAL A 925 13.87 -8.51 43.55
CA VAL A 925 14.81 -9.65 43.57
C VAL A 925 16.24 -9.14 43.66
N ASP A 926 17.05 -9.73 44.54
CA ASP A 926 18.50 -9.44 44.58
C ASP A 926 19.21 -10.43 43.63
N LEU A 927 19.77 -9.90 42.56
CA LEU A 927 20.46 -10.67 41.54
C LEU A 927 21.96 -10.35 41.54
N LYS A 928 22.80 -11.32 41.16
CA LYS A 928 24.23 -11.12 40.94
C LYS A 928 24.44 -10.33 39.64
N ASN A 929 25.67 -9.78 39.49
CA ASN A 929 26.06 -9.18 38.21
C ASN A 929 25.95 -10.22 37.10
N GLY A 930 25.34 -9.85 35.98
CA GLY A 930 25.15 -10.71 34.83
C GLY A 930 23.94 -10.33 33.98
N TYR A 931 23.66 -11.16 33.00
CA TYR A 931 22.50 -11.01 32.11
C TYR A 931 21.45 -12.06 32.48
N TYR A 932 20.19 -11.67 32.38
CA TYR A 932 19.04 -12.48 32.74
C TYR A 932 17.91 -12.33 31.74
N SER A 933 17.20 -13.43 31.46
CA SER A 933 15.87 -13.35 30.89
C SER A 933 14.82 -13.35 31.99
N VAL A 934 13.78 -12.57 31.81
CA VAL A 934 12.56 -12.56 32.64
C VAL A 934 11.45 -13.07 31.78
N GLU A 935 11.09 -14.32 31.89
CA GLU A 935 10.17 -15.01 31.02
C GLU A 935 8.79 -15.11 31.66
N TYR A 936 7.75 -14.77 30.90
CA TYR A 936 6.36 -14.80 31.34
C TYR A 936 5.58 -15.84 30.54
N LEU A 937 4.79 -16.63 31.25
CA LEU A 937 3.84 -17.55 30.68
C LEU A 937 2.46 -17.15 31.18
N VAL A 938 1.55 -16.83 30.26
CA VAL A 938 0.17 -16.46 30.57
C VAL A 938 -0.77 -17.58 30.11
N GLU A 939 -1.59 -18.06 31.02
CA GLU A 939 -2.64 -19.05 30.74
C GLU A 939 -3.99 -18.46 31.15
N ALA A 940 -5.00 -18.58 30.27
CA ALA A 940 -6.35 -18.02 30.42
C ALA A 940 -7.40 -19.12 30.63
#